data_b974641009f7b0a93d3c4dd328311954
#
_entry.id   b974641009f7b0a93d3c4dd328311954
#
_cell.length_a   1.000
_cell.length_b   1.000
_cell.length_c   1.000
_cell.angle_alpha   90.00
_cell.angle_beta   90.00
_cell.angle_gamma   90.00
#
_symmetry.space_group_name_H-M   'P 1'
#
loop_
_entity.id
_entity.type
_entity.pdbx_description
1 polymer ?
#
loop_
_entity_poly.entity_id
_entity_poly.type
_entity_poly.pdbx_seq_one_letter_code
_entity_poly.pdbx_strand_id
1 'polypeptide(L)'
;MTQTTLKPIVLSILLISTPILSQAHETEQSVDLKEVTVVGKSRPRATSGLLHTSTASDKIISGDTLRQKAVNLGDALDGVPGVHASQYGGGASAPVIRGQTGRRIKVLNHHGETGDMADFSPDHALMVDSALSQQVEILRGPVTLLYSSGNVAGLVDVADGKIPEKMPENGVSGEAGLRLSSGNLEKLTSAGINIGLGKNFVLHTEGLYRKSGDYAVPRYYKEEGRLKRLPDSHADSKTSSIGLSWVGDKGFLGVAYSDRRDQYGLPAHSHLYDDCHADIIWQKSLINKRYLQLYPHLLTEEDIDYDNPGLSCGFHDDDNAHAHAHNGKPWIDLRNKRYELRAEWKQPFPGFEALRVHLNRNDYHHDEKAGDAVENFFNNKTHNARIELRHQPIGRLKGSWGVQYLGQKSSALSAIPETVQQPMLIDNNVRHYSFFGVEQANWDNFSLEGGVRVEKQKASIQYDKALIDRENYYNQPLPDLGAHRQTARSFALSGNWYFTPHHKLSLTASHQERLPSTQELYAHGKHVATNTFEVGNKHLNKERSNNIELALGYEGDRWQYNLALYRNRFGNYIYAQTLNDGRGPKSIEDDSEMKLVRYNQSGADFYGAEGEIYFKPTPRYRIGLSGDYVRGRLKNLPSLPGREDAYGNRPFIAQDDQNAPRVPAARLGVHLKAALTDRIDANLDYYRVFAQNKLARYETRTPGHHMLNLGANYRRNTHYGEWNWYVKADNLLNQSVYAHSSFLSDTPQMGRSFTGGVNVKF
;
A
#
# COMPACT_ATOMS: atom_id res chain seq x y z
N MET A 1 7.56 2.46 49.90
CA MET A 1 7.83 1.08 50.36
C MET A 1 6.72 0.22 49.78
N THR A 2 6.92 -0.59 48.80
CA THR A 2 7.84 -1.65 48.50
C THR A 2 8.05 -1.80 46.99
N GLN A 3 9.31 -1.78 46.55
CA GLN A 3 9.73 -2.12 45.20
C GLN A 3 9.65 -3.65 45.05
N THR A 4 9.05 -4.11 43.97
CA THR A 4 9.22 -5.48 43.48
C THR A 4 10.01 -5.47 42.17
N THR A 5 11.28 -5.83 42.31
CA THR A 5 12.24 -6.02 41.24
C THR A 5 11.93 -7.29 40.45
N LEU A 6 11.61 -7.17 39.17
CA LEU A 6 11.68 -8.29 38.22
C LEU A 6 13.13 -8.43 37.72
N LYS A 7 13.77 -9.51 38.09
CA LYS A 7 15.12 -9.92 37.64
C LYS A 7 15.02 -10.65 36.26
N PRO A 8 16.11 -10.65 35.47
CA PRO A 8 16.09 -10.92 34.05
C PRO A 8 16.18 -12.43 33.72
N ILE A 9 15.24 -12.91 32.91
CA ILE A 9 15.24 -14.26 32.32
C ILE A 9 15.91 -14.28 30.92
N VAL A 10 16.53 -13.20 30.49
CA VAL A 10 17.04 -13.06 29.11
C VAL A 10 18.50 -13.52 28.91
N LEU A 11 19.23 -13.85 29.98
CA LEU A 11 20.69 -14.12 29.86
C LEU A 11 21.09 -15.61 29.80
N SER A 12 20.14 -16.55 29.85
CA SER A 12 20.49 -17.98 29.92
C SER A 12 20.48 -18.76 28.60
N ILE A 13 20.14 -18.12 27.45
CA ILE A 13 20.07 -18.83 26.17
C ILE A 13 21.36 -18.70 25.31
N LEU A 14 22.32 -17.92 25.75
CA LEU A 14 23.52 -17.61 24.94
C LEU A 14 24.78 -18.44 25.28
N LEU A 15 24.72 -19.42 26.17
CA LEU A 15 25.92 -20.11 26.68
C LEU A 15 25.89 -21.65 26.64
N ILE A 16 25.19 -22.28 25.69
CA ILE A 16 25.35 -23.71 25.43
C ILE A 16 25.55 -23.96 23.94
N SER A 17 26.78 -23.81 23.48
CA SER A 17 27.27 -24.47 22.26
C SER A 17 28.80 -24.49 22.21
N THR A 18 29.43 -25.40 22.95
CA THR A 18 30.76 -25.88 22.58
C THR A 18 30.64 -26.94 21.48
N PRO A 19 31.41 -26.88 20.40
CA PRO A 19 31.30 -27.87 19.31
C PRO A 19 32.02 -29.14 19.67
N ILE A 20 31.27 -30.26 19.69
CA ILE A 20 31.88 -31.59 19.59
C ILE A 20 32.05 -31.91 18.11
N LEU A 21 33.27 -31.93 17.62
CA LEU A 21 33.65 -32.42 16.30
C LEU A 21 33.41 -33.95 16.27
N SER A 22 32.40 -34.40 15.56
CA SER A 22 32.31 -35.76 15.05
C SER A 22 32.28 -35.71 13.50
N GLN A 23 33.26 -36.37 12.92
CA GLN A 23 33.28 -36.59 11.47
C GLN A 23 32.17 -37.56 11.08
N ALA A 24 31.22 -37.10 10.29
CA ALA A 24 30.31 -37.96 9.58
C ALA A 24 30.51 -37.70 8.07
N HIS A 25 30.69 -38.78 7.34
CA HIS A 25 30.75 -38.78 5.85
C HIS A 25 29.36 -38.41 5.35
N GLU A 26 29.21 -37.28 4.73
CA GLU A 26 27.96 -36.83 4.10
C GLU A 26 28.08 -36.86 2.57
N THR A 27 27.12 -37.49 1.96
CA THR A 27 26.82 -37.41 0.50
C THR A 27 26.53 -35.95 0.14
N GLU A 28 27.22 -35.42 -0.85
CA GLU A 28 27.02 -34.10 -1.43
C GLU A 28 25.57 -33.93 -1.95
N GLN A 29 24.69 -33.34 -1.15
CA GLN A 29 23.47 -32.73 -1.65
C GLN A 29 23.76 -31.29 -2.02
N SER A 30 23.59 -30.95 -3.29
CA SER A 30 23.72 -29.59 -3.80
C SER A 30 22.74 -28.65 -3.07
N VAL A 31 23.26 -27.65 -2.35
CA VAL A 31 22.46 -26.61 -1.73
C VAL A 31 21.96 -25.66 -2.80
N ASP A 32 20.69 -25.75 -3.14
CA ASP A 32 20.04 -24.82 -4.06
C ASP A 32 19.71 -23.51 -3.33
N LEU A 33 20.22 -22.40 -3.83
CA LEU A 33 19.94 -21.05 -3.30
C LEU A 33 18.48 -20.69 -3.59
N LYS A 34 17.60 -20.96 -2.62
CA LYS A 34 16.17 -20.63 -2.72
C LYS A 34 15.96 -19.12 -2.63
N GLU A 35 15.94 -18.44 -3.74
CA GLU A 35 15.28 -17.14 -3.87
C GLU A 35 14.36 -17.18 -5.07
N VAL A 36 13.12 -16.79 -4.81
CA VAL A 36 12.05 -17.03 -5.75
C VAL A 36 11.92 -15.86 -6.71
N THR A 37 12.58 -15.96 -7.83
CA THR A 37 12.11 -15.31 -9.06
C THR A 37 11.72 -16.43 -10.00
N VAL A 38 10.46 -16.50 -10.31
CA VAL A 38 9.94 -17.72 -10.94
C VAL A 38 9.55 -17.48 -12.37
N VAL A 39 10.21 -18.19 -13.29
CA VAL A 39 9.77 -18.43 -14.65
C VAL A 39 10.00 -19.91 -14.93
N GLY A 40 8.95 -20.72 -15.06
CA GLY A 40 9.10 -22.13 -15.36
C GLY A 40 7.82 -22.97 -15.24
N LYS A 41 7.82 -24.15 -15.85
CA LYS A 41 6.66 -25.07 -16.01
C LYS A 41 6.16 -25.71 -14.70
N SER A 42 6.93 -25.73 -13.62
CA SER A 42 6.53 -26.33 -12.35
C SER A 42 6.86 -25.40 -11.19
N ARG A 43 5.85 -24.71 -10.71
CA ARG A 43 5.94 -23.83 -9.58
C ARG A 43 5.19 -24.35 -8.39
N PRO A 44 5.62 -24.01 -7.15
CA PRO A 44 4.64 -23.95 -6.09
C PRO A 44 3.52 -23.04 -6.61
N ARG A 45 2.32 -23.58 -6.67
CA ARG A 45 1.13 -22.78 -6.97
C ARG A 45 1.10 -21.64 -6.01
N ALA A 46 0.82 -20.45 -6.53
CA ALA A 46 0.34 -19.38 -5.69
C ALA A 46 -0.68 -19.96 -4.70
N THR A 47 -0.66 -19.56 -3.46
CA THR A 47 -1.60 -20.00 -2.42
C THR A 47 -3.05 -19.84 -2.86
N SER A 48 -3.29 -18.94 -3.81
CA SER A 48 -4.58 -18.72 -4.46
C SER A 48 -5.15 -19.92 -5.19
N GLY A 49 -4.33 -20.94 -5.53
CA GLY A 49 -4.77 -22.03 -6.40
C GLY A 49 -5.32 -21.56 -7.73
N LEU A 50 -5.03 -20.32 -8.14
CA LEU A 50 -5.50 -19.75 -9.40
C LEU A 50 -4.89 -20.46 -10.59
N LEU A 51 -5.70 -20.62 -11.60
CA LEU A 51 -5.30 -21.10 -12.91
C LEU A 51 -4.70 -19.93 -13.69
N HIS A 52 -3.58 -19.36 -13.32
CA HIS A 52 -3.02 -18.38 -14.22
C HIS A 52 -1.66 -18.81 -14.74
N THR A 53 -1.45 -18.54 -15.97
CA THR A 53 -0.12 -18.51 -16.56
C THR A 53 0.49 -17.18 -16.11
N SER A 54 1.39 -17.23 -15.13
CA SER A 54 2.09 -16.02 -14.72
C SER A 54 2.66 -15.28 -15.92
N THR A 55 2.50 -13.97 -15.97
CA THR A 55 3.27 -13.15 -16.90
C THR A 55 4.75 -13.20 -16.51
N ALA A 56 5.66 -12.86 -17.42
CA ALA A 56 7.08 -12.84 -17.08
C ALA A 56 7.43 -11.73 -16.07
N SER A 57 6.55 -10.77 -15.86
CA SER A 57 6.73 -9.65 -14.92
C SER A 57 6.14 -9.90 -13.52
N ASP A 58 5.42 -11.00 -13.28
CA ASP A 58 4.89 -11.33 -11.95
C ASP A 58 6.01 -11.67 -10.96
N LYS A 59 5.81 -11.35 -9.69
CA LYS A 59 6.76 -11.61 -8.61
C LYS A 59 6.08 -12.29 -7.44
N ILE A 60 6.79 -13.25 -6.84
CA ILE A 60 6.39 -13.92 -5.60
C ILE A 60 7.54 -13.78 -4.60
N ILE A 61 7.23 -13.27 -3.40
CA ILE A 61 8.19 -13.06 -2.32
C ILE A 61 7.78 -13.96 -1.16
N SER A 62 8.68 -14.82 -0.71
CA SER A 62 8.40 -15.76 0.38
C SER A 62 8.32 -15.07 1.73
N GLY A 63 7.57 -15.66 2.67
CA GLY A 63 7.48 -15.21 4.05
C GLY A 63 8.84 -15.18 4.76
N ASP A 64 9.75 -16.11 4.43
CA ASP A 64 11.10 -16.11 5.00
C ASP A 64 11.90 -14.86 4.62
N THR A 65 11.76 -14.40 3.39
CA THR A 65 12.35 -13.14 2.95
C THR A 65 11.67 -11.94 3.61
N LEU A 66 10.34 -11.96 3.73
CA LEU A 66 9.57 -10.86 4.32
C LEU A 66 9.88 -10.67 5.81
N ARG A 67 10.04 -11.76 6.57
CA ARG A 67 10.40 -11.70 8.00
C ARG A 67 11.75 -11.02 8.28
N GLN A 68 12.64 -10.99 7.31
CA GLN A 68 13.93 -10.30 7.41
C GLN A 68 13.88 -8.85 6.90
N LYS A 69 12.75 -8.41 6.34
CA LYS A 69 12.54 -7.06 5.82
C LYS A 69 11.72 -6.20 6.77
N ALA A 70 11.41 -4.97 6.37
CA ALA A 70 10.57 -4.06 7.13
C ALA A 70 9.15 -4.62 7.36
N VAL A 71 8.47 -4.13 8.39
CA VAL A 71 7.09 -4.55 8.72
C VAL A 71 6.10 -3.94 7.75
N ASN A 72 6.28 -2.67 7.38
CA ASN A 72 5.41 -1.99 6.44
C ASN A 72 5.59 -2.57 5.03
N LEU A 73 4.49 -2.82 4.35
CA LEU A 73 4.49 -3.51 3.07
C LEU A 73 5.25 -2.75 1.98
N GLY A 74 5.12 -1.43 1.89
CA GLY A 74 5.85 -0.61 0.94
C GLY A 74 7.36 -0.79 1.07
N ASP A 75 7.88 -0.66 2.30
CA ASP A 75 9.31 -0.80 2.60
C ASP A 75 9.79 -2.25 2.41
N ALA A 76 8.94 -3.24 2.72
CA ALA A 76 9.27 -4.65 2.51
C ALA A 76 9.41 -5.02 1.02
N LEU A 77 8.67 -4.34 0.15
CA LEU A 77 8.70 -4.55 -1.30
C LEU A 77 9.67 -3.62 -2.03
N ASP A 78 10.18 -2.58 -1.36
CA ASP A 78 11.19 -1.71 -1.97
C ASP A 78 12.45 -2.53 -2.34
N GLY A 79 13.02 -2.21 -3.50
CA GLY A 79 14.11 -3.01 -4.07
C GLY A 79 13.67 -4.05 -5.11
N VAL A 80 12.40 -4.42 -5.18
CA VAL A 80 11.85 -5.20 -6.31
C VAL A 80 11.80 -4.29 -7.55
N PRO A 81 12.30 -4.73 -8.73
CA PRO A 81 12.24 -3.90 -9.94
C PRO A 81 10.84 -3.39 -10.24
N GLY A 82 10.72 -2.08 -10.50
CA GLY A 82 9.45 -1.40 -10.73
C GLY A 82 8.59 -1.14 -9.49
N VAL A 83 9.08 -1.49 -8.30
CA VAL A 83 8.40 -1.26 -7.01
C VAL A 83 9.24 -0.35 -6.12
N HIS A 84 8.62 0.68 -5.59
CA HIS A 84 9.17 1.65 -4.65
C HIS A 84 8.23 1.81 -3.46
N ALA A 85 8.67 2.51 -2.42
CA ALA A 85 7.87 2.80 -1.23
C ALA A 85 7.39 4.26 -1.23
N SER A 86 6.19 4.50 -0.70
CA SER A 86 5.68 5.83 -0.35
C SER A 86 5.80 6.08 1.15
N GLN A 87 6.98 5.87 1.71
CA GLN A 87 7.21 5.92 3.15
C GLN A 87 6.71 7.24 3.76
N TYR A 88 5.93 7.14 4.83
CA TYR A 88 5.50 8.25 5.66
C TYR A 88 5.84 7.94 7.13
N GLY A 89 7.02 8.37 7.59
CA GLY A 89 7.50 8.05 8.94
C GLY A 89 7.78 6.57 9.19
N GLY A 90 7.60 6.12 10.42
CA GLY A 90 7.84 4.73 10.84
C GLY A 90 6.63 3.82 10.77
N GLY A 91 5.41 4.40 10.70
CA GLY A 91 4.14 3.67 10.79
C GLY A 91 3.48 3.33 9.47
N ALA A 92 3.60 4.18 8.47
CA ALA A 92 2.91 4.03 7.19
C ALA A 92 3.88 3.94 6.02
N SER A 93 3.66 2.98 5.13
CA SER A 93 4.35 2.86 3.85
C SER A 93 3.56 1.94 2.91
N ALA A 94 3.17 2.45 1.76
CA ALA A 94 2.47 1.71 0.73
C ALA A 94 3.37 1.48 -0.50
N PRO A 95 3.16 0.40 -1.28
CA PRO A 95 3.91 0.18 -2.50
C PRO A 95 3.54 1.21 -3.57
N VAL A 96 4.56 1.64 -4.32
CA VAL A 96 4.43 2.45 -5.53
C VAL A 96 4.91 1.59 -6.70
N ILE A 97 4.02 1.20 -7.60
CA ILE A 97 4.34 0.30 -8.70
C ILE A 97 4.27 1.06 -10.01
N ARG A 98 5.39 1.09 -10.76
CA ARG A 98 5.47 1.78 -12.07
C ARG A 98 5.01 3.25 -12.01
N GLY A 99 5.31 3.95 -10.90
CA GLY A 99 4.90 5.32 -10.66
C GLY A 99 3.41 5.51 -10.35
N GLN A 100 2.66 4.44 -10.10
CA GLN A 100 1.27 4.49 -9.65
C GLN A 100 1.18 4.19 -8.17
N THR A 101 0.23 4.84 -7.49
CA THR A 101 -0.02 4.68 -6.05
C THR A 101 -1.51 4.63 -5.75
N GLY A 102 -1.86 4.37 -4.50
CA GLY A 102 -3.23 4.42 -4.00
C GLY A 102 -4.15 3.53 -4.82
N ARG A 103 -5.27 4.06 -5.24
CA ARG A 103 -6.36 3.29 -5.88
C ARG A 103 -6.06 2.70 -7.25
N ARG A 104 -4.86 2.95 -7.83
CA ARG A 104 -4.40 2.32 -9.08
C ARG A 104 -3.56 1.07 -8.85
N ILE A 105 -3.30 0.78 -7.57
CA ILE A 105 -2.71 -0.47 -7.09
C ILE A 105 -3.69 -1.08 -6.10
N LYS A 106 -4.06 -2.32 -6.28
CA LYS A 106 -4.90 -3.02 -5.31
C LYS A 106 -4.02 -3.82 -4.36
N VAL A 107 -4.13 -3.54 -3.06
CA VAL A 107 -3.54 -4.38 -2.02
C VAL A 107 -4.64 -5.24 -1.41
N LEU A 108 -4.42 -6.53 -1.33
CA LEU A 108 -5.34 -7.51 -0.77
C LEU A 108 -4.68 -8.28 0.37
N ASN A 109 -5.49 -8.79 1.25
CA ASN A 109 -5.10 -9.76 2.26
C ASN A 109 -5.82 -11.07 1.95
N HIS A 110 -5.07 -12.04 1.42
CA HIS A 110 -5.56 -13.35 0.99
C HIS A 110 -6.81 -13.24 0.09
N HIS A 111 -6.71 -12.42 -0.98
CA HIS A 111 -7.77 -12.12 -1.95
C HIS A 111 -8.94 -11.28 -1.42
N GLY A 112 -8.94 -10.90 -0.15
CA GLY A 112 -9.95 -10.05 0.48
C GLY A 112 -9.50 -8.61 0.63
N GLU A 113 -10.47 -7.71 0.75
CA GLU A 113 -10.21 -6.29 1.03
C GLU A 113 -9.51 -6.12 2.37
N THR A 114 -8.49 -5.26 2.42
CA THR A 114 -7.77 -4.92 3.65
C THR A 114 -8.62 -4.11 4.62
N GLY A 115 -9.50 -3.27 4.07
CA GLY A 115 -10.44 -2.46 4.84
C GLY A 115 -9.82 -1.28 5.58
N ASP A 116 -8.58 -0.92 5.24
CA ASP A 116 -7.90 0.27 5.75
C ASP A 116 -8.30 1.55 5.02
N MET A 117 -7.63 2.64 5.35
CA MET A 117 -7.74 3.94 4.70
C MET A 117 -6.44 4.43 4.07
N ALA A 118 -5.50 3.52 3.77
CA ALA A 118 -4.23 3.87 3.14
C ALA A 118 -4.38 4.46 1.72
N ASP A 119 -5.50 4.16 1.05
CA ASP A 119 -5.87 4.79 -0.22
C ASP A 119 -6.41 6.21 -0.07
N PHE A 120 -6.77 6.60 1.15
CA PHE A 120 -7.28 7.93 1.48
C PHE A 120 -6.16 8.90 1.78
N SER A 121 -5.17 8.49 2.58
CA SER A 121 -4.05 9.33 2.99
C SER A 121 -2.73 8.54 3.06
N PRO A 122 -1.59 9.15 2.69
CA PRO A 122 -0.29 8.48 2.67
C PRO A 122 0.27 8.14 4.06
N ASP A 123 -0.20 8.80 5.11
CA ASP A 123 0.17 8.56 6.51
C ASP A 123 -0.65 7.46 7.18
N HIS A 124 -1.65 6.91 6.49
CA HIS A 124 -2.45 5.81 7.00
C HIS A 124 -1.80 4.45 6.71
N ALA A 125 -1.64 3.65 7.76
CA ALA A 125 -1.03 2.32 7.65
C ALA A 125 -1.90 1.33 6.86
N LEU A 126 -1.26 0.52 6.01
CA LEU A 126 -1.88 -0.65 5.39
C LEU A 126 -2.14 -1.74 6.44
N MET A 127 -3.33 -2.34 6.41
CA MET A 127 -3.74 -3.37 7.37
C MET A 127 -3.29 -4.77 6.97
N VAL A 128 -2.01 -4.91 6.64
CA VAL A 128 -1.32 -6.17 6.37
C VAL A 128 -0.01 -6.22 7.15
N ASP A 129 0.37 -7.40 7.64
CA ASP A 129 1.60 -7.63 8.39
C ASP A 129 2.56 -8.48 7.58
N SER A 130 3.60 -7.87 6.98
CA SER A 130 4.58 -8.61 6.18
C SER A 130 5.35 -9.66 7.00
N ALA A 131 5.53 -9.44 8.31
CA ALA A 131 6.22 -10.40 9.18
C ALA A 131 5.39 -11.64 9.54
N LEU A 132 4.05 -11.60 9.46
CA LEU A 132 3.14 -12.73 9.64
C LEU A 132 2.72 -13.36 8.31
N SER A 133 3.14 -12.80 7.18
CA SER A 133 2.75 -13.26 5.87
C SER A 133 3.53 -14.51 5.44
N GLN A 134 2.83 -15.44 4.81
CA GLN A 134 3.44 -16.63 4.21
C GLN A 134 4.11 -16.31 2.87
N GLN A 135 3.49 -15.42 2.09
CA GLN A 135 4.04 -14.89 0.86
C GLN A 135 3.34 -13.60 0.43
N VAL A 136 3.99 -12.83 -0.43
CA VAL A 136 3.41 -11.69 -1.14
C VAL A 136 3.54 -11.92 -2.63
N GLU A 137 2.44 -11.73 -3.35
CA GLU A 137 2.36 -11.87 -4.80
C GLU A 137 2.13 -10.49 -5.42
N ILE A 138 2.94 -10.13 -6.42
CA ILE A 138 2.72 -8.96 -7.27
C ILE A 138 2.29 -9.49 -8.62
N LEU A 139 1.00 -9.34 -8.93
CA LEU A 139 0.36 -9.92 -10.11
C LEU A 139 0.02 -8.84 -11.13
N ARG A 140 0.13 -9.21 -12.41
CA ARG A 140 -0.15 -8.35 -13.55
C ARG A 140 -1.00 -9.08 -14.59
N GLY A 141 -1.50 -8.35 -15.57
CA GLY A 141 -2.29 -8.96 -16.66
C GLY A 141 -3.72 -9.35 -16.27
N PRO A 142 -4.34 -10.28 -17.02
CA PRO A 142 -5.76 -10.61 -16.91
C PRO A 142 -6.22 -11.08 -15.54
N VAL A 143 -5.36 -11.80 -14.81
CA VAL A 143 -5.66 -12.33 -13.47
C VAL A 143 -6.03 -11.22 -12.46
N THR A 144 -5.54 -9.99 -12.63
CA THR A 144 -5.86 -8.88 -11.74
C THR A 144 -7.34 -8.50 -11.78
N LEU A 145 -8.02 -8.77 -12.90
CA LEU A 145 -9.44 -8.50 -13.08
C LEU A 145 -10.35 -9.41 -12.25
N LEU A 146 -9.84 -10.55 -11.77
CA LEU A 146 -10.58 -11.35 -10.80
C LEU A 146 -10.88 -10.54 -9.53
N TYR A 147 -10.03 -9.58 -9.16
CA TYR A 147 -10.08 -8.93 -7.84
C TYR A 147 -10.54 -7.47 -7.89
N SER A 148 -10.16 -6.70 -8.89
CA SER A 148 -10.53 -5.28 -8.97
C SER A 148 -10.48 -4.75 -10.39
N SER A 149 -11.20 -3.66 -10.64
CA SER A 149 -11.06 -2.80 -11.82
C SER A 149 -9.99 -1.74 -11.56
N GLY A 150 -9.34 -1.26 -12.61
CA GLY A 150 -8.43 -0.11 -12.51
C GLY A 150 -7.05 -0.38 -11.89
N ASN A 151 -6.65 -1.64 -11.71
CA ASN A 151 -5.32 -2.04 -11.23
C ASN A 151 -4.27 -1.89 -12.33
N VAL A 152 -4.07 -0.70 -12.82
CA VAL A 152 -3.26 -0.44 -14.03
C VAL A 152 -1.82 -0.88 -13.89
N ALA A 153 -1.26 -0.77 -12.68
CA ALA A 153 0.13 -1.10 -12.40
C ALA A 153 0.31 -2.51 -11.81
N GLY A 154 -0.77 -3.14 -11.38
CA GLY A 154 -0.76 -4.47 -10.80
C GLY A 154 -1.55 -4.58 -9.51
N LEU A 155 -1.56 -5.78 -8.98
CA LEU A 155 -2.21 -6.19 -7.74
C LEU A 155 -1.14 -6.73 -6.79
N VAL A 156 -1.22 -6.39 -5.52
CA VAL A 156 -0.39 -6.98 -4.46
C VAL A 156 -1.29 -7.81 -3.55
N ASP A 157 -1.10 -9.11 -3.52
CA ASP A 157 -1.83 -9.99 -2.61
C ASP A 157 -0.91 -10.55 -1.53
N VAL A 158 -1.29 -10.33 -0.28
CA VAL A 158 -0.56 -10.77 0.90
C VAL A 158 -1.24 -12.02 1.45
N ALA A 159 -0.64 -13.18 1.22
CA ALA A 159 -1.16 -14.43 1.75
C ALA A 159 -0.75 -14.61 3.21
N ASP A 160 -1.72 -14.88 4.07
CA ASP A 160 -1.52 -15.18 5.49
C ASP A 160 -1.92 -16.62 5.84
N GLY A 161 -1.65 -17.05 7.08
CA GLY A 161 -1.94 -18.38 7.57
C GLY A 161 -3.16 -18.49 8.50
N LYS A 162 -3.97 -17.43 8.64
CA LYS A 162 -5.03 -17.34 9.67
C LYS A 162 -6.12 -18.38 9.55
N ILE A 163 -6.42 -18.84 8.35
CA ILE A 163 -7.36 -19.92 8.07
C ILE A 163 -6.58 -21.06 7.42
N PRO A 164 -6.18 -22.10 8.19
CA PRO A 164 -5.47 -23.26 7.66
C PRO A 164 -6.31 -24.02 6.62
N GLU A 165 -5.71 -24.35 5.49
CA GLU A 165 -6.35 -25.09 4.39
C GLU A 165 -5.95 -26.58 4.37
N LYS A 166 -5.03 -26.97 5.26
CA LYS A 166 -4.49 -28.34 5.38
C LYS A 166 -4.25 -28.70 6.83
N MET A 167 -4.34 -29.98 7.14
CA MET A 167 -3.90 -30.50 8.43
C MET A 167 -2.38 -30.40 8.57
N PRO A 168 -1.83 -30.00 9.74
CA PRO A 168 -0.39 -30.06 9.98
C PRO A 168 0.08 -31.52 9.99
N GLU A 169 1.19 -31.81 9.27
CA GLU A 169 1.68 -33.19 9.03
C GLU A 169 1.95 -33.96 10.33
N ASN A 170 2.51 -33.28 11.33
CA ASN A 170 2.84 -33.88 12.64
C ASN A 170 1.83 -33.50 13.74
N GLY A 171 0.61 -33.12 13.36
CA GLY A 171 -0.41 -32.66 14.30
C GLY A 171 -0.21 -31.21 14.79
N VAL A 172 1.02 -30.68 14.73
CA VAL A 172 1.37 -29.31 15.10
C VAL A 172 2.40 -28.78 14.11
N SER A 173 2.25 -27.53 13.70
CA SER A 173 3.24 -26.80 12.92
C SER A 173 3.22 -25.34 13.33
N GLY A 174 4.33 -24.64 13.19
CA GLY A 174 4.36 -23.24 13.58
C GLY A 174 5.65 -22.54 13.20
N GLU A 175 5.66 -21.27 13.50
CA GLU A 175 6.83 -20.42 13.28
C GLU A 175 6.92 -19.35 14.38
N ALA A 176 8.13 -18.95 14.73
CA ALA A 176 8.38 -17.86 15.65
C ALA A 176 9.59 -17.05 15.20
N GLY A 177 9.59 -15.76 15.47
CA GLY A 177 10.65 -14.84 15.08
C GLY A 177 10.94 -13.78 16.13
N LEU A 178 12.22 -13.43 16.25
CA LEU A 178 12.71 -12.29 17.00
C LEU A 178 13.60 -11.45 16.10
N ARG A 179 13.41 -10.12 16.12
CA ARG A 179 14.24 -9.16 15.36
C ARG A 179 14.55 -7.94 16.21
N LEU A 180 15.80 -7.51 16.13
CA LEU A 180 16.30 -6.27 16.75
C LEU A 180 16.97 -5.43 15.70
N SER A 181 16.70 -4.11 15.66
CA SER A 181 17.32 -3.18 14.73
C SER A 181 17.85 -1.93 15.43
N SER A 182 19.03 -1.47 15.07
CA SER A 182 19.66 -0.30 15.69
C SER A 182 19.18 1.04 15.13
N GLY A 183 18.76 1.09 13.85
CA GLY A 183 18.41 2.32 13.16
C GLY A 183 17.23 3.04 13.81
N ASN A 184 16.19 2.31 14.14
CA ASN A 184 14.98 2.79 14.81
C ASN A 184 14.78 2.18 16.20
N LEU A 185 15.80 1.53 16.77
CA LEU A 185 15.74 0.80 18.07
C LEU A 185 14.58 -0.23 18.11
N GLU A 186 14.28 -0.84 16.98
CA GLU A 186 13.16 -1.75 16.84
C GLU A 186 13.41 -3.06 17.61
N LYS A 187 12.35 -3.50 18.27
CA LYS A 187 12.18 -4.83 18.85
C LYS A 187 10.91 -5.42 18.28
N LEU A 188 11.03 -6.56 17.59
CA LEU A 188 9.90 -7.25 16.99
C LEU A 188 9.92 -8.71 17.44
N THR A 189 8.76 -9.21 17.83
CA THR A 189 8.51 -10.63 18.13
C THR A 189 7.25 -11.05 17.38
N SER A 190 7.30 -12.18 16.71
CA SER A 190 6.14 -12.80 16.06
C SER A 190 6.10 -14.29 16.33
N ALA A 191 4.91 -14.87 16.43
CA ALA A 191 4.72 -16.30 16.54
C ALA A 191 3.38 -16.69 15.94
N GLY A 192 3.32 -17.86 15.31
CA GLY A 192 2.11 -18.49 14.80
C GLY A 192 2.18 -20.00 14.95
N ILE A 193 1.06 -20.63 15.30
CA ILE A 193 0.97 -22.08 15.50
C ILE A 193 -0.34 -22.62 14.94
N ASN A 194 -0.26 -23.75 14.25
CA ASN A 194 -1.39 -24.57 13.81
C ASN A 194 -1.42 -25.85 14.65
N ILE A 195 -2.57 -26.17 15.22
CA ILE A 195 -2.80 -27.35 16.06
C ILE A 195 -3.93 -28.17 15.45
N GLY A 196 -3.63 -29.40 15.07
CA GLY A 196 -4.63 -30.35 14.61
C GLY A 196 -5.50 -30.83 15.77
N LEU A 197 -6.80 -30.68 15.66
CA LEU A 197 -7.79 -31.12 16.64
C LEU A 197 -8.57 -32.30 16.05
N GLY A 198 -8.15 -33.50 16.38
CA GLY A 198 -8.69 -34.73 15.81
C GLY A 198 -8.31 -34.89 14.33
N LYS A 199 -9.24 -35.43 13.51
CA LYS A 199 -8.94 -35.77 12.11
C LYS A 199 -9.11 -34.62 11.09
N ASN A 200 -9.96 -33.64 11.42
CA ASN A 200 -10.44 -32.70 10.43
C ASN A 200 -10.43 -31.23 10.86
N PHE A 201 -10.12 -30.91 12.12
CA PHE A 201 -10.10 -29.52 12.58
C PHE A 201 -8.68 -29.03 12.81
N VAL A 202 -8.42 -27.78 12.48
CA VAL A 202 -7.16 -27.09 12.75
C VAL A 202 -7.45 -25.78 13.44
N LEU A 203 -6.88 -25.61 14.63
CA LEU A 203 -6.85 -24.33 15.32
C LEU A 203 -5.58 -23.58 14.93
N HIS A 204 -5.72 -22.35 14.50
CA HIS A 204 -4.61 -21.41 14.27
C HIS A 204 -4.63 -20.31 15.32
N THR A 205 -3.47 -19.91 15.80
CA THR A 205 -3.29 -18.67 16.56
C THR A 205 -1.96 -18.03 16.20
N GLU A 206 -1.96 -16.71 16.04
CA GLU A 206 -0.74 -15.95 15.77
C GLU A 206 -0.74 -14.62 16.50
N GLY A 207 0.45 -14.07 16.71
CA GLY A 207 0.63 -12.76 17.28
C GLY A 207 1.91 -12.08 16.83
N LEU A 208 1.87 -10.74 16.82
CA LEU A 208 3.01 -9.88 16.55
C LEU A 208 3.05 -8.75 17.58
N TYR A 209 4.22 -8.47 18.10
CA TYR A 209 4.51 -7.29 18.89
C TYR A 209 5.73 -6.59 18.30
N ARG A 210 5.57 -5.32 17.94
CA ARG A 210 6.63 -4.44 17.46
C ARG A 210 6.67 -3.18 18.31
N LYS A 211 7.87 -2.75 18.68
CA LYS A 211 8.11 -1.44 19.26
C LYS A 211 9.34 -0.82 18.63
N SER A 212 9.21 0.38 18.09
CA SER A 212 10.33 1.15 17.54
C SER A 212 10.29 2.60 18.02
N GLY A 213 11.47 3.18 18.24
CA GLY A 213 11.64 4.60 18.47
C GLY A 213 11.86 5.36 17.17
N ASP A 214 12.11 6.66 17.30
CA ASP A 214 12.47 7.52 16.18
C ASP A 214 13.71 7.00 15.46
N TYR A 215 13.70 6.99 14.13
CA TYR A 215 14.79 6.45 13.36
C TYR A 215 15.96 7.42 13.17
N ALA A 216 17.16 6.90 13.14
CA ALA A 216 18.39 7.67 12.94
C ALA A 216 18.46 8.22 11.52
N VAL A 217 18.84 9.48 11.38
CA VAL A 217 19.01 10.18 10.09
C VAL A 217 20.42 10.70 9.92
N PRO A 218 21.04 10.58 8.73
CA PRO A 218 22.33 11.16 8.44
C PRO A 218 22.18 12.62 7.99
N ARG A 219 22.97 13.54 8.58
CA ARG A 219 23.11 14.94 8.13
C ARG A 219 21.79 15.67 7.83
N TYR A 220 20.86 15.61 8.76
CA TYR A 220 19.60 16.35 8.65
C TYR A 220 19.64 17.58 9.54
N TYR A 221 19.29 18.74 9.00
CA TYR A 221 19.32 20.02 9.68
C TYR A 221 17.91 20.64 9.59
N LYS A 222 17.42 21.15 10.72
CA LYS A 222 16.27 22.04 10.82
C LYS A 222 16.72 23.32 11.54
N GLU A 223 15.84 24.29 11.71
CA GLU A 223 16.12 25.57 12.36
C GLU A 223 16.81 25.41 13.72
N GLU A 224 16.45 24.42 14.49
CA GLU A 224 17.03 24.07 15.79
C GLU A 224 18.44 23.44 15.71
N GLY A 225 18.96 23.20 14.52
CA GLY A 225 20.26 22.60 14.27
C GLY A 225 20.25 21.17 13.69
N ARG A 226 21.33 20.42 13.94
CA ARG A 226 21.48 19.06 13.39
C ARG A 226 20.68 18.04 14.20
N LEU A 227 19.73 17.39 13.56
CA LEU A 227 19.00 16.25 14.10
C LEU A 227 19.76 14.95 13.89
N LYS A 228 19.81 14.10 14.92
CA LYS A 228 20.38 12.74 14.86
C LYS A 228 19.33 11.67 14.58
N ARG A 229 18.08 11.96 14.94
CA ARG A 229 16.89 11.13 14.70
C ARG A 229 15.78 12.00 14.16
N LEU A 230 14.91 11.43 13.34
CA LEU A 230 13.73 12.12 12.87
C LEU A 230 12.67 12.11 13.97
N PRO A 231 12.26 13.27 14.51
CA PRO A 231 11.18 13.34 15.47
C PRO A 231 9.89 12.73 14.93
N ASP A 232 9.11 12.13 15.83
CA ASP A 232 7.77 11.60 15.53
C ASP A 232 7.75 10.52 14.45
N SER A 233 8.86 9.77 14.31
CA SER A 233 8.95 8.63 13.39
C SER A 233 8.90 7.27 14.09
N HIS A 234 8.54 7.23 15.38
CA HIS A 234 8.33 6.02 16.15
C HIS A 234 7.10 5.23 15.68
N ALA A 235 7.06 3.91 15.95
CA ALA A 235 5.91 3.09 15.66
C ALA A 235 5.84 1.84 16.57
N ASP A 236 4.67 1.61 17.13
CA ASP A 236 4.34 0.45 17.95
C ASP A 236 3.17 -0.29 17.29
N SER A 237 3.25 -1.62 17.19
CA SER A 237 2.20 -2.45 16.58
C SER A 237 1.96 -3.71 17.40
N LYS A 238 0.68 -4.08 17.54
CA LYS A 238 0.24 -5.31 18.20
C LYS A 238 -0.84 -5.95 17.35
N THR A 239 -0.59 -7.18 16.91
CA THR A 239 -1.56 -7.99 16.17
C THR A 239 -1.79 -9.28 16.90
N SER A 240 -3.04 -9.72 16.99
CA SER A 240 -3.41 -11.05 17.44
C SER A 240 -4.50 -11.61 16.54
N SER A 241 -4.39 -12.90 16.22
CA SER A 241 -5.37 -13.58 15.38
C SER A 241 -5.65 -14.98 15.92
N ILE A 242 -6.89 -15.41 15.72
CA ILE A 242 -7.33 -16.78 15.98
C ILE A 242 -8.17 -17.27 14.81
N GLY A 243 -7.94 -18.50 14.37
CA GLY A 243 -8.67 -19.13 13.28
C GLY A 243 -9.01 -20.57 13.60
N LEU A 244 -10.13 -21.04 13.06
CA LEU A 244 -10.55 -22.42 13.14
C LEU A 244 -11.00 -22.89 11.78
N SER A 245 -10.45 -24.01 11.33
CA SER A 245 -10.80 -24.60 10.02
C SER A 245 -11.24 -26.03 10.20
N TRP A 246 -12.31 -26.42 9.50
CA TRP A 246 -12.58 -27.79 9.13
C TRP A 246 -11.88 -28.10 7.81
N VAL A 247 -11.11 -29.17 7.77
CA VAL A 247 -10.36 -29.62 6.59
C VAL A 247 -10.75 -31.06 6.28
N GLY A 248 -11.24 -31.27 5.08
CA GLY A 248 -11.65 -32.59 4.59
C GLY A 248 -11.11 -32.88 3.18
N ASP A 249 -11.37 -34.08 2.67
CA ASP A 249 -10.88 -34.54 1.35
C ASP A 249 -11.40 -33.66 0.21
N LYS A 250 -12.63 -33.14 0.37
CA LYS A 250 -13.31 -32.32 -0.65
C LYS A 250 -13.08 -30.82 -0.51
N GLY A 251 -12.29 -30.38 0.48
CA GLY A 251 -11.99 -28.96 0.66
C GLY A 251 -11.90 -28.54 2.11
N PHE A 252 -12.09 -27.26 2.37
CA PHE A 252 -12.06 -26.69 3.71
C PHE A 252 -13.13 -25.61 3.91
N LEU A 253 -13.47 -25.37 5.16
CA LEU A 253 -14.26 -24.23 5.63
C LEU A 253 -13.58 -23.71 6.90
N GLY A 254 -13.23 -22.42 6.91
CA GLY A 254 -12.60 -21.83 8.06
C GLY A 254 -13.08 -20.43 8.35
N VAL A 255 -12.95 -20.04 9.60
CA VAL A 255 -13.25 -18.70 10.11
C VAL A 255 -12.04 -18.17 10.88
N ALA A 256 -11.84 -16.85 10.82
CA ALA A 256 -10.79 -16.19 11.60
C ALA A 256 -11.25 -14.84 12.13
N TYR A 257 -10.66 -14.45 13.24
CA TYR A 257 -10.75 -13.13 13.85
C TYR A 257 -9.35 -12.57 14.06
N SER A 258 -9.17 -11.29 13.77
CA SER A 258 -7.92 -10.55 14.02
C SER A 258 -8.22 -9.21 14.69
N ASP A 259 -7.40 -8.81 15.65
CA ASP A 259 -7.38 -7.46 16.26
C ASP A 259 -5.97 -6.91 16.13
N ARG A 260 -5.83 -5.80 15.40
CA ARG A 260 -4.58 -5.07 15.22
C ARG A 260 -4.71 -3.68 15.80
N ARG A 261 -3.65 -3.24 16.51
CA ARG A 261 -3.53 -1.90 17.10
C ARG A 261 -2.16 -1.35 16.77
N ASP A 262 -2.14 -0.17 16.18
CA ASP A 262 -0.92 0.55 15.85
C ASP A 262 -0.94 1.93 16.51
N GLN A 263 0.22 2.36 17.02
CA GLN A 263 0.44 3.72 17.51
C GLN A 263 1.74 4.22 16.88
N TYR A 264 1.67 5.33 16.13
CA TYR A 264 2.84 5.85 15.46
C TYR A 264 2.79 7.36 15.28
N GLY A 265 3.96 7.99 15.29
CA GLY A 265 4.12 9.42 15.11
C GLY A 265 3.99 9.85 13.65
N LEU A 266 3.67 11.11 13.44
CA LEU A 266 3.47 11.78 12.15
C LEU A 266 4.58 12.83 11.94
N PRO A 267 5.73 12.45 11.37
CA PRO A 267 6.78 13.42 11.09
C PRO A 267 6.33 14.43 10.04
N ALA A 268 6.75 15.68 10.20
CA ALA A 268 6.40 16.81 9.34
C ALA A 268 4.90 17.20 9.32
N HIS A 269 4.12 16.77 10.31
CA HIS A 269 2.78 17.30 10.54
C HIS A 269 2.88 18.75 11.01
N SER A 270 2.07 19.64 10.46
CA SER A 270 2.07 21.07 10.77
C SER A 270 0.68 21.52 11.16
N HIS A 271 0.60 22.30 12.27
CA HIS A 271 -0.62 22.96 12.74
C HIS A 271 -0.77 24.39 12.18
N LEU A 272 0.15 24.84 11.34
CA LEU A 272 0.14 26.20 10.77
C LEU A 272 -1.16 26.57 10.02
N TYR A 273 -1.96 25.57 9.67
CA TYR A 273 -3.16 25.74 8.85
C TYR A 273 -4.46 25.38 9.56
N ASP A 274 -4.43 25.32 10.90
CA ASP A 274 -5.62 24.90 11.65
C ASP A 274 -6.81 25.84 11.46
N ASP A 275 -6.57 27.11 11.19
CA ASP A 275 -7.60 28.11 10.93
C ASP A 275 -7.94 28.32 9.45
N CYS A 276 -7.39 27.49 8.55
CA CYS A 276 -7.77 27.57 7.14
C CYS A 276 -9.15 26.95 6.90
N HIS A 277 -10.02 27.69 6.19
CA HIS A 277 -11.34 27.23 5.78
C HIS A 277 -11.67 27.68 4.35
N ALA A 278 -12.59 27.01 3.71
CA ALA A 278 -13.10 27.43 2.42
C ALA A 278 -14.56 27.84 2.54
N ASP A 279 -14.92 28.95 1.93
CA ASP A 279 -16.27 29.49 1.99
C ASP A 279 -17.19 28.81 0.99
N ILE A 280 -17.84 27.72 1.42
CA ILE A 280 -18.87 27.02 0.64
C ILE A 280 -20.11 26.80 1.49
N ILE A 281 -21.25 27.26 0.97
CA ILE A 281 -22.54 27.27 1.70
C ILE A 281 -22.95 25.91 2.23
N TRP A 282 -22.89 24.87 1.43
CA TRP A 282 -23.39 23.54 1.83
C TRP A 282 -22.59 22.92 2.97
N GLN A 283 -21.34 23.30 3.15
CA GLN A 283 -20.52 22.82 4.23
C GLN A 283 -20.76 23.52 5.54
N LYS A 284 -21.06 24.82 5.52
CA LYS A 284 -21.48 25.55 6.71
C LYS A 284 -22.70 24.84 7.36
N SER A 285 -23.56 24.24 6.55
CA SER A 285 -24.69 23.43 7.03
C SER A 285 -24.28 22.09 7.66
N LEU A 286 -23.12 21.55 7.35
CA LEU A 286 -22.63 20.29 7.88
C LEU A 286 -21.79 20.46 9.15
N ILE A 287 -21.22 21.66 9.37
CA ILE A 287 -20.22 21.89 10.41
C ILE A 287 -20.86 22.13 11.78
N ASN A 288 -21.77 23.03 11.91
CA ASN A 288 -22.41 23.30 13.21
C ASN A 288 -23.65 24.19 13.11
N LYS A 289 -24.81 23.65 13.50
CA LYS A 289 -26.09 24.41 13.58
C LYS A 289 -25.99 25.66 14.44
N ARG A 290 -25.17 25.62 15.51
CA ARG A 290 -25.02 26.69 16.46
C ARG A 290 -24.16 27.84 15.92
N TYR A 291 -23.14 27.52 15.15
CA TYR A 291 -22.23 28.52 14.55
C TYR A 291 -22.95 29.37 13.50
N LEU A 292 -23.74 28.76 12.63
CA LEU A 292 -24.54 29.47 11.62
C LEU A 292 -25.65 30.32 12.23
N GLN A 293 -26.19 29.91 13.40
CA GLN A 293 -27.15 30.70 14.13
C GLN A 293 -26.53 31.96 14.76
N LEU A 294 -25.25 31.90 15.16
CA LEU A 294 -24.52 33.00 15.79
C LEU A 294 -23.96 34.01 14.78
N TYR A 295 -23.66 33.55 13.58
CA TYR A 295 -22.99 34.35 12.54
C TYR A 295 -23.69 34.24 11.15
N PRO A 296 -24.94 34.66 11.03
CA PRO A 296 -25.69 34.54 9.76
C PRO A 296 -25.10 35.42 8.62
N HIS A 297 -24.31 36.46 8.98
CA HIS A 297 -23.69 37.37 8.03
C HIS A 297 -22.47 36.77 7.27
N LEU A 298 -22.00 35.59 7.66
CA LEU A 298 -20.93 34.87 6.91
C LEU A 298 -21.39 34.29 5.57
N LEU A 299 -22.65 34.49 5.21
CA LEU A 299 -23.24 34.08 3.94
C LEU A 299 -23.52 35.33 3.08
N THR A 300 -22.50 36.03 2.63
CA THR A 300 -22.68 37.15 1.69
C THR A 300 -22.64 36.65 0.24
N GLU A 301 -23.47 37.26 -0.64
CA GLU A 301 -23.68 36.82 -2.02
C GLU A 301 -22.42 36.90 -2.91
N GLU A 302 -21.46 37.75 -2.57
CA GLU A 302 -20.34 38.11 -3.44
C GLU A 302 -19.19 37.08 -3.47
N ASP A 303 -19.17 36.10 -2.53
CA ASP A 303 -17.97 35.28 -2.30
C ASP A 303 -18.13 33.82 -2.70
N ILE A 304 -19.19 33.39 -3.39
CA ILE A 304 -19.45 31.98 -3.62
C ILE A 304 -19.20 31.58 -5.08
N ASP A 305 -17.97 31.33 -5.39
CA ASP A 305 -17.58 30.62 -6.62
C ASP A 305 -17.50 29.11 -6.34
N TYR A 306 -18.53 28.38 -6.71
CA TYR A 306 -18.59 26.93 -6.54
C TYR A 306 -17.53 26.17 -7.33
N ASP A 307 -17.03 26.77 -8.42
CA ASP A 307 -16.00 26.20 -9.27
C ASP A 307 -14.58 26.52 -8.77
N ASN A 308 -14.45 27.57 -7.96
CA ASN A 308 -13.18 27.99 -7.40
C ASN A 308 -13.36 28.54 -5.96
N PRO A 309 -13.56 27.65 -4.97
CA PRO A 309 -13.79 28.06 -3.59
C PRO A 309 -12.62 28.90 -3.07
N GLY A 310 -12.91 30.05 -2.49
CA GLY A 310 -11.94 30.87 -1.78
C GLY A 310 -11.39 30.11 -0.57
N LEU A 311 -10.09 30.03 -0.43
CA LEU A 311 -9.44 29.55 0.80
C LEU A 311 -9.09 30.75 1.66
N SER A 312 -9.61 30.82 2.88
CA SER A 312 -9.28 31.82 3.88
C SER A 312 -8.54 31.16 5.05
N CYS A 313 -7.41 31.72 5.47
CA CYS A 313 -6.63 31.27 6.59
C CYS A 313 -6.49 32.42 7.59
N GLY A 314 -6.90 32.21 8.86
CA GLY A 314 -6.58 33.11 9.97
C GLY A 314 -5.10 32.92 10.35
N PHE A 315 -4.35 34.00 10.41
CA PHE A 315 -3.00 33.98 10.96
C PHE A 315 -3.09 34.58 12.39
N HIS A 316 -2.61 33.83 13.35
CA HIS A 316 -2.42 34.36 14.68
C HIS A 316 -1.12 35.18 14.67
N ASP A 317 -1.24 36.52 14.88
CA ASP A 317 -0.11 37.30 15.32
C ASP A 317 0.35 36.76 16.67
N ASP A 318 1.63 36.50 16.81
CA ASP A 318 2.27 35.90 17.99
C ASP A 318 2.00 36.65 19.32
N ASP A 319 1.51 37.88 19.27
CA ASP A 319 1.26 38.73 20.45
C ASP A 319 -0.10 38.48 21.14
N ASN A 320 -1.01 37.71 20.54
CA ASN A 320 -2.31 37.33 21.14
C ASN A 320 -2.54 35.83 21.12
N ALA A 321 -1.51 35.06 21.41
CA ALA A 321 -1.58 33.61 21.58
C ALA A 321 -2.42 33.25 22.82
N HIS A 322 -3.73 33.48 22.79
CA HIS A 322 -4.66 32.53 23.39
C HIS A 322 -4.59 31.31 22.50
N ALA A 323 -3.37 30.78 22.49
CA ALA A 323 -3.02 29.56 21.87
C ALA A 323 -4.02 28.50 22.31
N HIS A 324 -4.83 28.03 21.40
CA HIS A 324 -5.11 26.62 21.37
C HIS A 324 -3.76 25.97 21.04
N ALA A 325 -2.79 26.15 21.98
CA ALA A 325 -1.50 25.47 21.91
C ALA A 325 -1.79 23.99 22.13
N HIS A 326 -2.12 23.30 21.08
CA HIS A 326 -1.98 21.85 21.03
C HIS A 326 -0.48 21.56 21.12
N ASN A 327 0.09 21.75 22.32
CA ASN A 327 1.50 21.52 22.66
C ASN A 327 1.86 20.03 22.61
N GLY A 328 1.18 19.23 21.81
CA GLY A 328 1.37 17.80 21.74
C GLY A 328 2.01 17.38 20.42
N LYS A 329 2.88 16.35 20.49
CA LYS A 329 3.42 15.69 19.29
C LYS A 329 2.29 15.00 18.54
N PRO A 330 2.26 15.11 17.19
CA PRO A 330 1.22 14.47 16.38
C PRO A 330 1.46 12.95 16.24
N TRP A 331 0.40 12.16 16.44
CA TRP A 331 0.47 10.72 16.32
C TRP A 331 -0.90 10.09 16.05
N ILE A 332 -0.88 8.88 15.53
CA ILE A 332 -2.07 8.08 15.22
C ILE A 332 -2.24 6.97 16.24
N ASP A 333 -3.49 6.79 16.73
CA ASP A 333 -3.94 5.65 17.53
C ASP A 333 -4.98 4.86 16.73
N LEU A 334 -4.56 3.71 16.19
CA LEU A 334 -5.31 2.94 15.21
C LEU A 334 -5.72 1.57 15.76
N ARG A 335 -6.96 1.19 15.46
CA ARG A 335 -7.45 -0.17 15.68
C ARG A 335 -8.21 -0.71 14.49
N ASN A 336 -7.91 -1.95 14.10
CA ASN A 336 -8.66 -2.67 13.07
C ASN A 336 -9.06 -4.06 13.56
N LYS A 337 -10.35 -4.36 13.49
CA LYS A 337 -10.91 -5.69 13.75
C LYS A 337 -11.36 -6.29 12.44
N ARG A 338 -10.88 -7.51 12.16
CA ARG A 338 -11.23 -8.25 10.94
C ARG A 338 -11.86 -9.58 11.30
N TYR A 339 -12.99 -9.87 10.64
CA TYR A 339 -13.70 -11.14 10.67
C TYR A 339 -13.65 -11.73 9.27
N GLU A 340 -13.32 -12.99 9.15
CA GLU A 340 -13.13 -13.63 7.86
C GLU A 340 -13.72 -15.03 7.85
N LEU A 341 -14.33 -15.42 6.72
CA LEU A 341 -14.72 -16.78 6.41
C LEU A 341 -14.20 -17.11 5.03
N ARG A 342 -13.51 -18.24 4.90
CA ARG A 342 -13.09 -18.81 3.63
C ARG A 342 -13.52 -20.27 3.52
N ALA A 343 -13.95 -20.65 2.32
CA ALA A 343 -14.26 -22.02 1.99
C ALA A 343 -13.85 -22.36 0.56
N GLU A 344 -13.36 -23.55 0.37
CA GLU A 344 -13.20 -24.16 -0.95
C GLU A 344 -13.85 -25.54 -0.93
N TRP A 345 -14.69 -25.81 -1.91
CA TRP A 345 -15.29 -27.12 -2.13
C TRP A 345 -14.90 -27.63 -3.50
N LYS A 346 -14.21 -28.76 -3.56
CA LYS A 346 -13.77 -29.41 -4.79
C LYS A 346 -14.91 -30.24 -5.37
N GLN A 347 -15.08 -30.18 -6.69
CA GLN A 347 -16.12 -30.89 -7.42
C GLN A 347 -17.52 -30.69 -6.80
N PRO A 348 -17.99 -29.43 -6.63
CA PRO A 348 -19.25 -29.15 -5.96
C PRO A 348 -20.45 -29.74 -6.68
N PHE A 349 -20.39 -29.79 -8.02
CA PHE A 349 -21.36 -30.36 -8.93
C PHE A 349 -20.73 -30.66 -10.31
N PRO A 350 -21.38 -31.48 -11.18
CA PRO A 350 -20.83 -31.83 -12.49
C PRO A 350 -20.43 -30.61 -13.33
N GLY A 351 -19.29 -30.68 -14.01
CA GLY A 351 -18.76 -29.59 -14.84
C GLY A 351 -17.91 -28.54 -14.10
N PHE A 352 -17.84 -28.61 -12.77
CA PHE A 352 -17.05 -27.67 -11.97
C PHE A 352 -15.95 -28.35 -11.15
N GLU A 353 -14.77 -27.73 -11.14
CA GLU A 353 -13.59 -28.18 -10.39
C GLU A 353 -13.64 -27.73 -8.93
N ALA A 354 -14.03 -26.47 -8.70
CA ALA A 354 -14.09 -25.88 -7.37
C ALA A 354 -15.11 -24.74 -7.24
N LEU A 355 -15.72 -24.65 -6.06
CA LEU A 355 -16.46 -23.50 -5.57
C LEU A 355 -15.64 -22.85 -4.45
N ARG A 356 -15.43 -21.55 -4.53
CA ARG A 356 -14.79 -20.75 -3.49
C ARG A 356 -15.73 -19.69 -2.96
N VAL A 357 -15.72 -19.53 -1.66
CA VAL A 357 -16.47 -18.47 -0.97
C VAL A 357 -15.51 -17.71 -0.06
N HIS A 358 -15.52 -16.39 -0.15
CA HIS A 358 -14.77 -15.53 0.72
C HIS A 358 -15.68 -14.41 1.24
N LEU A 359 -15.87 -14.36 2.55
CA LEU A 359 -16.57 -13.29 3.24
C LEU A 359 -15.61 -12.62 4.20
N ASN A 360 -15.54 -11.30 4.18
CA ASN A 360 -14.82 -10.58 5.23
C ASN A 360 -15.54 -9.29 5.62
N ARG A 361 -15.38 -8.94 6.90
CA ARG A 361 -15.79 -7.67 7.47
C ARG A 361 -14.60 -7.06 8.20
N ASN A 362 -14.35 -5.78 7.94
CA ASN A 362 -13.38 -4.99 8.69
C ASN A 362 -14.10 -3.85 9.41
N ASP A 363 -13.63 -3.54 10.61
CA ASP A 363 -14.07 -2.42 11.43
C ASP A 363 -12.82 -1.64 11.84
N TYR A 364 -12.50 -0.63 11.04
CA TYR A 364 -11.32 0.21 11.15
C TYR A 364 -11.69 1.54 11.77
N HIS A 365 -10.88 1.96 12.71
CA HIS A 365 -10.97 3.27 13.36
C HIS A 365 -9.56 3.76 13.69
N HIS A 366 -9.29 5.05 13.48
CA HIS A 366 -8.14 5.69 14.09
C HIS A 366 -8.45 7.13 14.47
N ASP A 367 -7.74 7.59 15.50
CA ASP A 367 -7.66 8.96 15.95
C ASP A 367 -6.32 9.55 15.52
N GLU A 368 -6.34 10.74 14.94
CA GLU A 368 -5.20 11.62 14.85
C GLU A 368 -5.19 12.50 16.09
N LYS A 369 -4.07 12.51 16.79
CA LYS A 369 -3.92 13.16 18.09
C LYS A 369 -2.77 14.15 18.10
N ALA A 370 -2.92 15.24 18.87
CA ALA A 370 -1.84 16.10 19.31
C ALA A 370 -1.68 15.94 20.82
N GLY A 371 -0.60 15.27 21.25
CA GLY A 371 -0.49 14.82 22.64
C GLY A 371 -1.62 13.88 23.04
N ASP A 372 -2.44 14.26 24.02
CA ASP A 372 -3.61 13.49 24.46
C ASP A 372 -4.92 13.92 23.78
N ALA A 373 -4.94 15.07 23.11
CA ALA A 373 -6.13 15.59 22.43
C ALA A 373 -6.36 14.87 21.09
N VAL A 374 -7.62 14.52 20.81
CA VAL A 374 -8.04 14.01 19.50
C VAL A 374 -8.40 15.19 18.62
N GLU A 375 -7.81 15.29 17.44
CA GLU A 375 -8.08 16.35 16.46
C GLU A 375 -9.02 15.86 15.36
N ASN A 376 -8.72 14.71 14.81
CA ASN A 376 -9.54 14.08 13.77
C ASN A 376 -9.76 12.60 14.09
N PHE A 377 -10.85 12.06 13.58
CA PHE A 377 -11.08 10.63 13.64
C PHE A 377 -11.59 10.09 12.32
N PHE A 378 -11.10 8.92 12.00
CA PHE A 378 -11.36 8.24 10.73
C PHE A 378 -12.01 6.90 11.00
N ASN A 379 -13.09 6.63 10.28
CA ASN A 379 -13.79 5.36 10.37
C ASN A 379 -13.92 4.72 9.00
N ASN A 380 -13.78 3.39 8.95
CA ASN A 380 -14.05 2.62 7.76
C ASN A 380 -14.61 1.23 8.11
N LYS A 381 -15.86 0.99 7.74
CA LYS A 381 -16.51 -0.31 7.90
C LYS A 381 -16.75 -0.93 6.53
N THR A 382 -16.07 -2.05 6.27
CA THR A 382 -16.18 -2.75 4.99
C THR A 382 -16.83 -4.12 5.16
N HIS A 383 -17.63 -4.50 4.17
CA HIS A 383 -18.21 -5.84 4.03
C HIS A 383 -17.93 -6.32 2.61
N ASN A 384 -17.24 -7.42 2.48
CA ASN A 384 -16.94 -8.04 1.20
C ASN A 384 -17.50 -9.46 1.17
N ALA A 385 -18.18 -9.80 0.09
CA ALA A 385 -18.66 -11.14 -0.18
C ALA A 385 -18.29 -11.51 -1.63
N ARG A 386 -17.58 -12.61 -1.79
CA ARG A 386 -17.09 -13.11 -3.07
C ARG A 386 -17.42 -14.58 -3.22
N ILE A 387 -17.95 -14.96 -4.37
CA ILE A 387 -18.19 -16.33 -4.78
C ILE A 387 -17.53 -16.52 -6.13
N GLU A 388 -16.75 -17.60 -6.26
CA GLU A 388 -16.01 -17.95 -7.46
C GLU A 388 -16.23 -19.44 -7.80
N LEU A 389 -16.52 -19.70 -9.05
CA LEU A 389 -16.67 -21.03 -9.60
C LEU A 389 -15.59 -21.29 -10.64
N ARG A 390 -14.82 -22.36 -10.46
CA ARG A 390 -13.86 -22.85 -11.43
C ARG A 390 -14.52 -24.04 -12.16
N HIS A 391 -14.57 -23.96 -13.49
CA HIS A 391 -15.10 -25.07 -14.28
C HIS A 391 -14.02 -26.12 -14.58
N GLN A 392 -14.45 -27.36 -14.85
CA GLN A 392 -13.58 -28.40 -15.39
C GLN A 392 -13.08 -27.99 -16.79
N PRO A 393 -11.93 -28.50 -17.24
CA PRO A 393 -11.43 -28.18 -18.57
C PRO A 393 -12.46 -28.50 -19.68
N ILE A 394 -12.75 -27.48 -20.51
CA ILE A 394 -13.58 -27.60 -21.70
C ILE A 394 -12.66 -27.54 -22.91
N GLY A 395 -12.24 -28.69 -23.39
CA GLY A 395 -11.15 -28.79 -24.37
C GLY A 395 -9.86 -28.20 -23.80
N ARG A 396 -9.36 -27.10 -24.38
CA ARG A 396 -8.14 -26.39 -23.92
C ARG A 396 -8.43 -25.26 -22.93
N LEU A 397 -9.70 -24.93 -22.72
CA LEU A 397 -10.12 -23.82 -21.85
C LEU A 397 -10.18 -24.27 -20.39
N LYS A 398 -9.63 -23.45 -19.52
CA LYS A 398 -9.73 -23.53 -18.06
C LYS A 398 -9.97 -22.14 -17.52
N GLY A 399 -10.95 -21.97 -16.64
CA GLY A 399 -11.26 -20.64 -16.16
C GLY A 399 -12.03 -20.61 -14.85
N SER A 400 -12.17 -19.40 -14.35
CA SER A 400 -12.93 -19.07 -13.15
C SER A 400 -13.83 -17.89 -13.43
N TRP A 401 -15.08 -17.98 -12.95
CA TRP A 401 -16.09 -16.93 -13.03
C TRP A 401 -16.68 -16.67 -11.65
N GLY A 402 -17.06 -15.42 -11.39
CA GLY A 402 -17.60 -15.13 -10.08
C GLY A 402 -18.28 -13.78 -9.99
N VAL A 403 -18.84 -13.57 -8.79
CA VAL A 403 -19.50 -12.33 -8.39
C VAL A 403 -18.92 -11.83 -7.08
N GLN A 404 -18.92 -10.51 -6.90
CA GLN A 404 -18.44 -9.87 -5.69
C GLN A 404 -19.36 -8.71 -5.31
N TYR A 405 -19.64 -8.61 -4.02
CA TYR A 405 -20.23 -7.44 -3.39
C TYR A 405 -19.21 -6.80 -2.45
N LEU A 406 -19.03 -5.49 -2.54
CA LEU A 406 -18.26 -4.70 -1.59
C LEU A 406 -19.11 -3.53 -1.11
N GLY A 407 -19.37 -3.47 0.18
CA GLY A 407 -20.01 -2.35 0.86
C GLY A 407 -19.01 -1.66 1.77
N GLN A 408 -18.94 -0.34 1.71
CA GLN A 408 -18.05 0.48 2.51
C GLN A 408 -18.80 1.67 3.09
N LYS A 409 -18.63 1.92 4.39
CA LYS A 409 -19.05 3.13 5.06
C LYS A 409 -17.83 3.78 5.70
N SER A 410 -17.54 5.01 5.34
CA SER A 410 -16.35 5.70 5.84
C SER A 410 -16.62 7.17 6.15
N SER A 411 -15.77 7.76 6.98
CA SER A 411 -15.75 9.18 7.29
C SER A 411 -14.37 9.62 7.75
N ALA A 412 -14.06 10.91 7.55
CA ALA A 412 -12.91 11.62 8.08
C ALA A 412 -13.45 12.92 8.70
N LEU A 413 -13.60 12.93 10.03
CA LEU A 413 -14.32 13.96 10.76
C LEU A 413 -13.38 14.69 11.74
N SER A 414 -13.60 15.98 11.95
CA SER A 414 -12.93 16.70 13.02
C SER A 414 -13.55 16.35 14.37
N ALA A 415 -12.71 16.21 15.40
CA ALA A 415 -13.13 15.97 16.77
C ALA A 415 -13.51 17.28 17.50
N ILE A 416 -13.17 18.44 16.95
CA ILE A 416 -13.40 19.75 17.56
C ILE A 416 -14.65 20.38 16.91
N PRO A 417 -15.83 20.29 17.58
CA PRO A 417 -17.10 20.73 16.98
C PRO A 417 -17.25 22.24 16.87
N GLU A 418 -16.46 22.99 17.63
CA GLU A 418 -16.62 24.45 17.81
C GLU A 418 -15.63 25.25 16.97
N THR A 419 -14.60 24.64 16.44
CA THR A 419 -13.70 25.30 15.50
C THR A 419 -14.22 25.15 14.09
N VAL A 420 -13.89 26.09 13.25
CA VAL A 420 -14.20 26.19 11.81
C VAL A 420 -13.58 25.02 10.99
N GLN A 421 -13.07 23.99 11.66
CA GLN A 421 -12.49 22.83 11.01
C GLN A 421 -13.55 22.00 10.29
N GLN A 422 -13.51 22.11 8.99
CA GLN A 422 -14.39 21.36 8.11
C GLN A 422 -13.92 19.90 8.05
N PRO A 423 -14.81 18.92 8.27
CA PRO A 423 -14.44 17.54 8.12
C PRO A 423 -14.02 17.28 6.66
N MET A 424 -12.88 16.63 6.47
CA MET A 424 -12.35 16.35 5.13
C MET A 424 -13.31 15.51 4.30
N LEU A 425 -14.01 14.55 4.91
CA LEU A 425 -15.02 13.74 4.26
C LEU A 425 -16.08 13.30 5.27
N ILE A 426 -17.29 13.79 5.08
CA ILE A 426 -18.44 13.38 5.90
C ILE A 426 -18.80 11.91 5.70
N ASP A 427 -19.71 11.41 6.54
CA ASP A 427 -20.22 10.04 6.45
C ASP A 427 -20.66 9.72 5.03
N ASN A 428 -20.09 8.66 4.48
CA ASN A 428 -20.36 8.23 3.11
C ASN A 428 -20.59 6.72 3.03
N ASN A 429 -21.23 6.30 1.93
CA ASN A 429 -21.55 4.91 1.68
C ASN A 429 -21.28 4.58 0.22
N VAL A 430 -20.45 3.57 0.01
CA VAL A 430 -20.13 3.04 -1.32
C VAL A 430 -20.59 1.59 -1.40
N ARG A 431 -21.22 1.22 -2.52
CA ARG A 431 -21.57 -0.16 -2.82
C ARG A 431 -21.09 -0.51 -4.22
N HIS A 432 -20.38 -1.63 -4.32
CA HIS A 432 -19.94 -2.21 -5.56
C HIS A 432 -20.60 -3.57 -5.78
N TYR A 433 -21.04 -3.81 -6.98
CA TYR A 433 -21.48 -5.12 -7.47
C TYR A 433 -20.65 -5.46 -8.69
N SER A 434 -19.95 -6.57 -8.65
CA SER A 434 -19.02 -6.95 -9.71
C SER A 434 -19.34 -8.34 -10.22
N PHE A 435 -19.20 -8.52 -11.54
CA PHE A 435 -19.08 -9.79 -12.22
C PHE A 435 -17.70 -9.86 -12.86
N PHE A 436 -17.05 -11.00 -12.74
CA PHE A 436 -15.68 -11.16 -13.26
C PHE A 436 -15.47 -12.58 -13.78
N GLY A 437 -14.49 -12.72 -14.66
CA GLY A 437 -14.04 -14.02 -15.13
C GLY A 437 -12.68 -13.93 -15.80
N VAL A 438 -11.97 -15.05 -15.74
CA VAL A 438 -10.71 -15.27 -16.46
C VAL A 438 -10.75 -16.65 -17.09
N GLU A 439 -10.39 -16.72 -18.37
CA GLU A 439 -10.24 -17.93 -19.15
C GLU A 439 -8.82 -18.06 -19.68
N GLN A 440 -8.30 -19.28 -19.67
CA GLN A 440 -6.98 -19.62 -20.16
C GLN A 440 -7.08 -20.80 -21.14
N ALA A 441 -6.40 -20.68 -22.27
CA ALA A 441 -6.20 -21.74 -23.22
C ALA A 441 -4.71 -22.06 -23.35
N ASN A 442 -4.34 -23.35 -23.30
CA ASN A 442 -2.96 -23.81 -23.37
C ASN A 442 -2.72 -24.71 -24.60
N TRP A 443 -1.62 -24.43 -25.29
CA TRP A 443 -1.01 -25.27 -26.36
C TRP A 443 0.39 -25.66 -25.87
N ASP A 444 1.11 -26.42 -26.65
CA ASP A 444 2.42 -26.97 -26.26
C ASP A 444 3.44 -25.87 -25.91
N ASN A 445 3.55 -24.86 -26.77
CA ASN A 445 4.50 -23.75 -26.62
C ASN A 445 3.84 -22.37 -26.54
N PHE A 446 2.51 -22.30 -26.44
CA PHE A 446 1.77 -21.05 -26.39
C PHE A 446 0.63 -21.14 -25.35
N SER A 447 0.36 -20.07 -24.66
CA SER A 447 -0.85 -19.93 -23.85
C SER A 447 -1.49 -18.57 -24.06
N LEU A 448 -2.80 -18.54 -24.03
CA LEU A 448 -3.61 -17.34 -24.11
C LEU A 448 -4.46 -17.24 -22.86
N GLU A 449 -4.47 -16.06 -22.21
CA GLU A 449 -5.29 -15.78 -21.05
C GLU A 449 -6.09 -14.51 -21.29
N GLY A 450 -7.41 -14.58 -21.10
CA GLY A 450 -8.32 -13.45 -21.24
C GLY A 450 -9.09 -13.22 -19.95
N GLY A 451 -9.26 -11.95 -19.55
CA GLY A 451 -10.01 -11.58 -18.35
C GLY A 451 -11.02 -10.48 -18.63
N VAL A 452 -12.14 -10.52 -17.92
CA VAL A 452 -13.18 -9.49 -17.96
C VAL A 452 -13.67 -9.17 -16.55
N ARG A 453 -14.01 -7.90 -16.32
CA ARG A 453 -14.71 -7.46 -15.11
C ARG A 453 -15.69 -6.35 -15.44
N VAL A 454 -16.90 -6.47 -14.92
CA VAL A 454 -17.91 -5.41 -14.93
C VAL A 454 -18.23 -5.06 -13.49
N GLU A 455 -18.10 -3.78 -13.14
CA GLU A 455 -18.28 -3.29 -11.78
C GLU A 455 -19.23 -2.10 -11.77
N LYS A 456 -20.32 -2.19 -11.01
CA LYS A 456 -21.29 -1.12 -10.81
C LYS A 456 -21.13 -0.53 -9.43
N GLN A 457 -20.89 0.79 -9.36
CA GLN A 457 -20.75 1.55 -8.13
C GLN A 457 -21.95 2.46 -7.90
N LYS A 458 -22.33 2.58 -6.62
CA LYS A 458 -23.13 3.67 -6.09
C LYS A 458 -22.39 4.28 -4.91
N ALA A 459 -21.97 5.55 -5.04
CA ALA A 459 -21.36 6.34 -3.98
C ALA A 459 -22.34 7.43 -3.54
N SER A 460 -22.46 7.66 -2.24
CA SER A 460 -23.35 8.67 -1.66
C SER A 460 -22.78 9.17 -0.34
N ILE A 461 -23.05 10.44 -0.04
CA ILE A 461 -22.76 11.07 1.26
C ILE A 461 -24.04 11.22 2.06
N GLN A 462 -23.91 11.36 3.38
CA GLN A 462 -25.02 11.68 4.28
C GLN A 462 -25.00 13.19 4.58
N TYR A 463 -26.07 13.89 4.27
CA TYR A 463 -26.21 15.32 4.54
C TYR A 463 -27.66 15.64 4.93
N ASP A 464 -27.81 16.73 5.70
CA ASP A 464 -29.15 17.23 6.09
C ASP A 464 -29.67 18.23 5.05
N LYS A 465 -30.47 17.73 4.10
CA LYS A 465 -31.04 18.57 3.05
C LYS A 465 -31.93 19.69 3.60
N ALA A 466 -32.71 19.42 4.65
CA ALA A 466 -33.60 20.43 5.21
C ALA A 466 -32.81 21.56 5.86
N LEU A 467 -31.67 21.25 6.46
CA LEU A 467 -30.76 22.26 6.99
C LEU A 467 -30.13 23.10 5.87
N ILE A 468 -29.64 22.46 4.80
CA ILE A 468 -29.08 23.15 3.63
C ILE A 468 -30.11 24.09 3.01
N ASP A 469 -31.34 23.59 2.74
CA ASP A 469 -32.40 24.40 2.13
C ASP A 469 -32.79 25.58 3.05
N ARG A 470 -32.79 25.41 4.37
CA ARG A 470 -33.08 26.46 5.33
C ARG A 470 -32.01 27.53 5.39
N GLU A 471 -30.74 27.14 5.32
CA GLU A 471 -29.59 28.05 5.43
C GLU A 471 -29.25 28.72 4.08
N ASN A 472 -29.87 28.28 2.98
CA ASN A 472 -29.71 28.88 1.65
C ASN A 472 -30.66 30.08 1.47
N TYR A 473 -30.43 31.16 2.24
CA TYR A 473 -31.27 32.37 2.24
C TYR A 473 -31.36 33.07 0.87
N TYR A 474 -30.33 32.95 0.06
CA TYR A 474 -30.21 33.63 -1.23
C TYR A 474 -30.58 32.77 -2.42
N ASN A 475 -31.14 31.56 -2.18
CA ASN A 475 -31.50 30.60 -3.22
C ASN A 475 -30.39 30.34 -4.24
N GLN A 476 -29.15 30.32 -3.76
CA GLN A 476 -27.98 30.04 -4.59
C GLN A 476 -28.07 28.62 -5.19
N PRO A 477 -27.54 28.39 -6.40
CA PRO A 477 -27.46 27.05 -6.96
C PRO A 477 -26.58 26.18 -6.07
N LEU A 478 -27.19 25.16 -5.46
CA LEU A 478 -26.46 24.19 -4.63
C LEU A 478 -25.78 23.13 -5.49
N PRO A 479 -24.61 22.63 -5.07
CA PRO A 479 -23.97 21.53 -5.76
C PRO A 479 -24.86 20.28 -5.69
N ASP A 480 -24.80 19.44 -6.73
CA ASP A 480 -25.51 18.17 -6.72
C ASP A 480 -24.90 17.19 -5.69
N LEU A 481 -25.48 17.08 -4.51
CA LEU A 481 -25.10 16.17 -3.45
C LEU A 481 -25.73 14.76 -3.58
N GLY A 482 -26.49 14.53 -4.64
CA GLY A 482 -27.11 13.23 -4.90
C GLY A 482 -26.07 12.11 -5.11
N ALA A 483 -26.53 10.87 -5.11
CA ALA A 483 -25.65 9.73 -5.26
C ALA A 483 -25.02 9.66 -6.67
N HIS A 484 -23.72 9.45 -6.73
CA HIS A 484 -22.98 9.19 -7.95
C HIS A 484 -23.09 7.70 -8.33
N ARG A 485 -23.43 7.41 -9.59
CA ARG A 485 -23.59 6.04 -10.10
C ARG A 485 -22.86 5.89 -11.41
N GLN A 486 -21.93 4.95 -11.46
CA GLN A 486 -21.21 4.61 -12.69
C GLN A 486 -20.95 3.11 -12.79
N THR A 487 -20.63 2.67 -14.01
CA THR A 487 -20.26 1.28 -14.31
C THR A 487 -18.93 1.26 -15.03
N ALA A 488 -17.98 0.52 -14.49
CA ALA A 488 -16.68 0.21 -15.11
C ALA A 488 -16.76 -1.12 -15.87
N ARG A 489 -16.08 -1.18 -17.02
CA ARG A 489 -15.91 -2.38 -17.83
C ARG A 489 -14.45 -2.52 -18.17
N SER A 490 -13.82 -3.56 -17.66
CA SER A 490 -12.39 -3.81 -17.85
C SER A 490 -12.20 -5.17 -18.53
N PHE A 491 -11.23 -5.23 -19.43
CA PHE A 491 -10.82 -6.47 -20.09
C PHE A 491 -9.32 -6.47 -20.32
N ALA A 492 -8.74 -7.68 -20.34
CA ALA A 492 -7.33 -7.86 -20.59
C ALA A 492 -7.10 -9.16 -21.37
N LEU A 493 -6.04 -9.18 -22.15
CA LEU A 493 -5.61 -10.35 -22.92
C LEU A 493 -4.09 -10.45 -22.80
N SER A 494 -3.59 -11.66 -22.50
CA SER A 494 -2.17 -11.96 -22.42
C SER A 494 -1.84 -13.22 -23.23
N GLY A 495 -0.90 -13.09 -24.15
CA GLY A 495 -0.31 -14.22 -24.85
C GLY A 495 1.09 -14.51 -24.31
N ASN A 496 1.38 -15.80 -24.03
CA ASN A 496 2.69 -16.25 -23.63
C ASN A 496 3.22 -17.25 -24.63
N TRP A 497 4.37 -16.99 -25.20
CA TRP A 497 5.03 -17.85 -26.18
C TRP A 497 6.34 -18.38 -25.61
N TYR A 498 6.43 -19.72 -25.49
CA TYR A 498 7.64 -20.46 -25.09
C TYR A 498 8.38 -20.85 -26.33
N PHE A 499 9.18 -19.94 -26.92
CA PHE A 499 9.90 -20.20 -28.18
C PHE A 499 11.11 -21.14 -27.99
N THR A 500 11.53 -21.36 -26.74
CA THR A 500 12.37 -22.47 -26.30
C THR A 500 11.85 -23.01 -24.97
N PRO A 501 12.30 -24.17 -24.46
CA PRO A 501 11.91 -24.67 -23.14
C PRO A 501 12.21 -23.70 -22.00
N HIS A 502 13.15 -22.78 -22.17
CA HIS A 502 13.65 -21.87 -21.15
C HIS A 502 13.25 -20.41 -21.40
N HIS A 503 12.85 -20.01 -22.60
CA HIS A 503 12.50 -18.65 -22.94
C HIS A 503 10.98 -18.47 -23.03
N LYS A 504 10.49 -17.43 -22.41
CA LYS A 504 9.10 -17.03 -22.43
C LYS A 504 8.97 -15.57 -22.86
N LEU A 505 8.26 -15.32 -23.95
CA LEU A 505 7.82 -13.99 -24.36
C LEU A 505 6.36 -13.80 -24.00
N SER A 506 6.04 -12.77 -23.25
CA SER A 506 4.68 -12.40 -22.85
C SER A 506 4.29 -11.06 -23.47
N LEU A 507 3.14 -11.01 -24.15
CA LEU A 507 2.52 -9.77 -24.61
C LEU A 507 1.17 -9.63 -23.94
N THR A 508 0.98 -8.55 -23.19
CA THR A 508 -0.27 -8.24 -22.48
C THR A 508 -0.83 -6.93 -22.99
N ALA A 509 -2.12 -6.93 -23.31
CA ALA A 509 -2.88 -5.71 -23.61
C ALA A 509 -4.10 -5.65 -22.70
N SER A 510 -4.42 -4.48 -22.17
CA SER A 510 -5.62 -4.31 -21.33
C SER A 510 -6.27 -2.94 -21.50
N HIS A 511 -7.59 -2.95 -21.36
CA HIS A 511 -8.41 -1.78 -21.15
C HIS A 511 -8.98 -1.86 -19.74
N GLN A 512 -8.65 -0.88 -18.91
CA GLN A 512 -9.09 -0.86 -17.52
C GLN A 512 -9.81 0.44 -17.21
N GLU A 513 -10.92 0.33 -16.49
CA GLU A 513 -11.71 1.46 -16.04
C GLU A 513 -11.74 1.49 -14.51
N ARG A 514 -11.43 2.64 -13.90
CA ARG A 514 -11.48 2.87 -12.45
C ARG A 514 -12.60 3.86 -12.13
N LEU A 515 -13.42 3.54 -11.17
CA LEU A 515 -14.49 4.40 -10.68
C LEU A 515 -13.94 5.42 -9.68
N PRO A 516 -14.42 6.68 -9.71
CA PRO A 516 -14.03 7.69 -8.72
C PRO A 516 -14.39 7.27 -7.31
N SER A 517 -13.58 7.64 -6.34
CA SER A 517 -13.84 7.41 -4.94
C SER A 517 -14.70 8.51 -4.31
N THR A 518 -15.19 8.29 -3.10
CA THR A 518 -15.92 9.31 -2.34
C THR A 518 -15.07 10.53 -2.02
N GLN A 519 -13.78 10.37 -1.73
CA GLN A 519 -12.85 11.48 -1.57
C GLN A 519 -12.72 12.31 -2.85
N GLU A 520 -12.48 11.65 -3.98
CA GLU A 520 -12.38 12.33 -5.29
C GLU A 520 -13.67 13.06 -5.68
N LEU A 521 -14.82 12.54 -5.27
CA LEU A 521 -16.14 13.10 -5.58
C LEU A 521 -16.61 14.19 -4.60
N TYR A 522 -16.33 14.02 -3.30
CA TYR A 522 -17.00 14.76 -2.23
C TYR A 522 -16.07 15.33 -1.16
N ALA A 523 -14.74 15.16 -1.25
CA ALA A 523 -13.82 15.74 -0.28
C ALA A 523 -14.01 17.26 -0.22
N HIS A 524 -13.91 17.81 0.99
CA HIS A 524 -13.93 19.23 1.18
C HIS A 524 -13.41 19.58 2.57
N GLY A 525 -12.15 19.72 2.71
CA GLY A 525 -11.53 20.02 3.99
C GLY A 525 -10.02 19.89 3.94
N LYS A 526 -9.41 20.18 5.06
CA LYS A 526 -7.97 20.10 5.25
C LYS A 526 -7.52 18.64 5.25
N HIS A 527 -6.41 18.40 4.58
CA HIS A 527 -5.67 17.15 4.61
C HIS A 527 -4.28 17.46 5.15
N VAL A 528 -4.12 17.32 6.44
CA VAL A 528 -2.94 17.78 7.16
C VAL A 528 -1.68 17.03 6.72
N ALA A 529 -1.78 15.71 6.51
CA ALA A 529 -0.67 14.88 6.04
C ALA A 529 -0.06 15.32 4.69
N THR A 530 -0.82 16.02 3.86
CA THR A 530 -0.39 16.48 2.54
C THR A 530 -0.22 17.99 2.44
N ASN A 531 -0.53 18.74 3.50
CA ASN A 531 -0.62 20.20 3.52
C ASN A 531 -1.50 20.75 2.38
N THR A 532 -2.68 20.16 2.22
CA THR A 532 -3.63 20.55 1.19
C THR A 532 -5.02 20.79 1.77
N PHE A 533 -5.74 21.73 1.18
CA PHE A 533 -7.19 21.77 1.27
C PHE A 533 -7.76 21.09 0.04
N GLU A 534 -8.50 20.01 0.22
CA GLU A 534 -8.99 19.17 -0.87
C GLU A 534 -10.45 19.46 -1.21
N VAL A 535 -10.71 19.64 -2.49
CA VAL A 535 -12.05 19.84 -3.04
C VAL A 535 -12.39 18.71 -4.00
N GLY A 536 -13.45 17.98 -3.72
CA GLY A 536 -13.98 16.93 -4.56
C GLY A 536 -14.63 17.49 -5.83
N ASN A 537 -14.83 16.61 -6.79
CA ASN A 537 -15.51 16.96 -8.04
C ASN A 537 -16.51 15.87 -8.42
N LYS A 538 -17.77 16.17 -8.28
CA LYS A 538 -18.84 15.23 -8.58
C LYS A 538 -19.04 14.95 -10.07
N HIS A 539 -18.51 15.78 -10.94
CA HIS A 539 -18.57 15.60 -12.38
C HIS A 539 -17.50 14.66 -12.95
N LEU A 540 -16.69 14.07 -12.07
CA LEU A 540 -15.68 13.08 -12.48
C LEU A 540 -16.33 11.89 -13.17
N ASN A 541 -15.81 11.58 -14.33
CA ASN A 541 -16.08 10.32 -15.02
C ASN A 541 -15.10 9.25 -14.55
N LYS A 542 -15.45 7.98 -14.83
CA LYS A 542 -14.52 6.86 -14.62
C LYS A 542 -13.21 7.11 -15.37
N GLU A 543 -12.10 6.81 -14.72
CA GLU A 543 -10.78 6.81 -15.33
C GLU A 543 -10.69 5.66 -16.34
N ARG A 544 -10.08 5.88 -17.49
CA ARG A 544 -9.89 4.89 -18.55
C ARG A 544 -8.41 4.78 -18.86
N SER A 545 -7.89 3.58 -18.88
CA SER A 545 -6.50 3.31 -19.28
C SER A 545 -6.42 2.21 -20.32
N ASN A 546 -5.54 2.39 -21.30
CA ASN A 546 -5.14 1.38 -22.27
C ASN A 546 -3.67 1.06 -22.05
N ASN A 547 -3.38 -0.20 -21.75
CA ASN A 547 -2.06 -0.63 -21.31
C ASN A 547 -1.54 -1.71 -22.25
N ILE A 548 -0.25 -1.64 -22.53
CA ILE A 548 0.49 -2.67 -23.27
C ILE A 548 1.78 -2.98 -22.52
N GLU A 549 2.11 -4.26 -22.41
CA GLU A 549 3.35 -4.75 -21.82
C GLU A 549 3.94 -5.85 -22.70
N LEU A 550 5.24 -5.75 -22.92
CA LEU A 550 6.05 -6.81 -23.53
C LEU A 550 7.08 -7.26 -22.47
N ALA A 551 7.06 -8.54 -22.11
CA ALA A 551 7.98 -9.07 -21.12
C ALA A 551 8.68 -10.32 -21.64
N LEU A 552 10.00 -10.41 -21.41
CA LEU A 552 10.86 -11.52 -21.78
C LEU A 552 11.41 -12.16 -20.51
N GLY A 553 11.16 -13.46 -20.34
CA GLY A 553 11.68 -14.26 -19.26
C GLY A 553 12.55 -15.39 -19.77
N TYR A 554 13.58 -15.73 -19.02
CA TYR A 554 14.43 -16.88 -19.23
C TYR A 554 14.77 -17.56 -17.91
N GLU A 555 14.73 -18.87 -17.87
CA GLU A 555 15.16 -19.67 -16.74
C GLU A 555 15.96 -20.87 -17.23
N GLY A 556 17.24 -20.84 -16.94
CA GLY A 556 18.19 -21.94 -17.22
C GLY A 556 19.15 -22.10 -16.04
N ASP A 557 20.03 -23.09 -16.12
CA ASP A 557 20.93 -23.49 -15.03
C ASP A 557 21.87 -22.37 -14.59
N ARG A 558 22.42 -21.62 -15.55
CA ARG A 558 23.40 -20.56 -15.28
C ARG A 558 22.82 -19.15 -15.36
N TRP A 559 21.82 -18.94 -16.20
CA TRP A 559 21.22 -17.63 -16.43
C TRP A 559 19.76 -17.63 -16.07
N GLN A 560 19.31 -16.54 -15.50
CA GLN A 560 17.91 -16.26 -15.23
C GLN A 560 17.68 -14.78 -15.47
N TYR A 561 16.66 -14.40 -16.22
CA TYR A 561 16.30 -12.99 -16.38
C TYR A 561 14.81 -12.77 -16.61
N ASN A 562 14.37 -11.58 -16.21
CA ASN A 562 13.04 -11.04 -16.49
C ASN A 562 13.21 -9.59 -16.88
N LEU A 563 12.74 -9.24 -18.08
CA LEU A 563 12.78 -7.87 -18.61
C LEU A 563 11.39 -7.50 -19.07
N ALA A 564 10.91 -6.31 -18.74
CA ALA A 564 9.60 -5.82 -19.17
C ALA A 564 9.68 -4.38 -19.66
N LEU A 565 8.96 -4.10 -20.75
CA LEU A 565 8.68 -2.78 -21.29
C LEU A 565 7.19 -2.56 -21.23
N TYR A 566 6.75 -1.41 -20.78
CA TYR A 566 5.33 -1.12 -20.62
C TYR A 566 4.97 0.32 -20.98
N ARG A 567 3.71 0.50 -21.35
CA ARG A 567 3.10 1.82 -21.55
C ARG A 567 1.64 1.80 -21.15
N ASN A 568 1.25 2.76 -20.31
CA ASN A 568 -0.11 2.96 -19.82
C ASN A 568 -0.59 4.35 -20.27
N ARG A 569 -1.62 4.38 -21.13
CA ARG A 569 -2.24 5.61 -21.62
C ARG A 569 -3.61 5.80 -20.99
N PHE A 570 -3.80 6.96 -20.36
CA PHE A 570 -5.06 7.32 -19.73
C PHE A 570 -5.81 8.38 -20.56
N GLY A 571 -7.12 8.20 -20.70
CA GLY A 571 -8.00 9.20 -21.25
C GLY A 571 -8.46 10.21 -20.21
N ASN A 572 -8.84 9.73 -19.04
CA ASN A 572 -9.42 10.52 -17.94
C ASN A 572 -8.69 10.22 -16.64
N TYR A 573 -7.41 10.52 -16.53
CA TYR A 573 -6.59 10.33 -15.33
C TYR A 573 -7.06 11.29 -14.23
N ILE A 574 -7.52 10.78 -13.11
CA ILE A 574 -7.97 11.59 -11.97
C ILE A 574 -6.76 11.98 -11.14
N TYR A 575 -6.60 13.27 -10.87
CA TYR A 575 -5.50 13.79 -10.05
C TYR A 575 -5.95 15.01 -9.24
N ALA A 576 -5.27 15.29 -8.14
CA ALA A 576 -5.46 16.50 -7.36
C ALA A 576 -4.70 17.64 -8.06
N GLN A 577 -5.44 18.55 -8.68
CA GLN A 577 -4.90 19.72 -9.36
C GLN A 577 -4.76 20.88 -8.39
N THR A 578 -3.58 21.43 -8.24
CA THR A 578 -3.36 22.64 -7.44
C THR A 578 -3.97 23.85 -8.19
N LEU A 579 -4.87 24.57 -7.55
CA LEU A 579 -5.59 25.72 -8.10
C LEU A 579 -4.86 27.04 -7.83
N ASN A 580 -4.19 27.17 -6.69
CA ASN A 580 -3.37 28.31 -6.34
C ASN A 580 -1.88 28.01 -6.50
N ASP A 581 -1.04 29.03 -6.36
CA ASP A 581 0.42 28.90 -6.41
C ASP A 581 1.02 28.33 -5.11
N GLY A 582 0.18 27.89 -4.16
CA GLY A 582 0.58 27.46 -2.82
C GLY A 582 0.72 28.62 -1.86
N ARG A 583 0.50 29.84 -2.32
CA ARG A 583 0.44 31.02 -1.47
C ARG A 583 -1.03 31.23 -1.14
N GLY A 584 -1.39 31.07 0.12
CA GLY A 584 -2.70 31.47 0.62
C GLY A 584 -3.03 32.92 0.27
N PRO A 585 -4.24 33.43 0.55
CA PRO A 585 -4.52 34.84 0.41
C PRO A 585 -3.44 35.58 1.19
N LYS A 586 -2.60 36.32 0.48
CA LYS A 586 -1.43 36.98 1.03
C LYS A 586 -1.79 37.79 2.27
N SER A 587 -1.45 37.28 3.44
CA SER A 587 -0.82 38.12 4.42
C SER A 587 0.66 38.22 4.03
N ILE A 588 1.18 39.34 3.98
CA ILE A 588 2.28 39.86 3.18
C ILE A 588 3.67 39.27 3.50
N GLU A 589 3.83 38.35 4.44
CA GLU A 589 5.13 38.01 5.03
C GLU A 589 5.45 36.54 5.25
N ASP A 590 4.56 35.59 4.90
CA ASP A 590 4.83 34.18 5.24
C ASP A 590 4.80 33.24 4.04
N ASP A 591 5.88 32.45 3.89
CA ASP A 591 6.03 31.36 2.92
C ASP A 591 5.21 30.10 3.28
N SER A 592 4.21 30.23 4.13
CA SER A 592 3.35 29.16 4.61
C SER A 592 2.33 28.73 3.54
N GLU A 593 2.39 27.49 3.14
CA GLU A 593 1.88 27.05 1.84
C GLU A 593 0.84 25.94 1.95
N MET A 594 -0.37 26.21 2.45
CA MET A 594 -1.45 25.28 2.20
C MET A 594 -1.87 25.36 0.73
N LYS A 595 -1.81 24.23 0.02
CA LYS A 595 -2.23 24.15 -1.38
C LYS A 595 -3.71 23.84 -1.48
N LEU A 596 -4.46 24.71 -2.14
CA LEU A 596 -5.83 24.42 -2.54
C LEU A 596 -5.79 23.47 -3.74
N VAL A 597 -6.34 22.29 -3.60
CA VAL A 597 -6.38 21.28 -4.67
C VAL A 597 -7.81 20.84 -4.97
N ARG A 598 -8.11 20.66 -6.24
CA ARG A 598 -9.39 20.11 -6.72
C ARG A 598 -9.13 18.83 -7.50
N TYR A 599 -9.97 17.84 -7.32
CA TYR A 599 -9.92 16.63 -8.13
C TYR A 599 -10.41 16.90 -9.54
N ASN A 600 -9.53 16.73 -10.50
CA ASN A 600 -9.78 16.96 -11.92
C ASN A 600 -9.31 15.77 -12.77
N GLN A 601 -9.60 15.82 -14.06
CA GLN A 601 -9.23 14.80 -15.02
C GLN A 601 -8.39 15.36 -16.16
N SER A 602 -7.38 14.61 -16.56
CA SER A 602 -6.53 14.94 -17.71
C SER A 602 -6.22 13.69 -18.52
N GLY A 603 -5.61 13.83 -19.68
CA GLY A 603 -4.87 12.74 -20.30
C GLY A 603 -3.61 12.43 -19.46
N ALA A 604 -3.16 11.18 -19.47
CA ALA A 604 -1.86 10.84 -18.91
C ALA A 604 -1.17 9.71 -19.69
N ASP A 605 0.16 9.69 -19.64
CA ASP A 605 0.99 8.72 -20.34
C ASP A 605 2.14 8.30 -19.41
N PHE A 606 2.13 7.02 -18.99
CA PHE A 606 3.18 6.42 -18.19
C PHE A 606 3.84 5.33 -18.99
N TYR A 607 5.17 5.34 -19.06
CA TYR A 607 5.94 4.32 -19.74
C TYR A 607 7.27 4.07 -19.02
N GLY A 608 7.80 2.87 -19.19
CA GLY A 608 9.03 2.51 -18.52
C GLY A 608 9.55 1.13 -18.89
N ALA A 609 10.63 0.80 -18.23
CA ALA A 609 11.31 -0.48 -18.30
C ALA A 609 11.69 -0.95 -16.91
N GLU A 610 11.58 -2.24 -16.68
CA GLU A 610 12.03 -2.88 -15.43
C GLU A 610 12.65 -4.24 -15.76
N GLY A 611 13.60 -4.67 -14.93
CA GLY A 611 14.16 -6.00 -15.14
C GLY A 611 15.26 -6.37 -14.16
N GLU A 612 15.58 -7.65 -14.22
CA GLU A 612 16.66 -8.26 -13.49
C GLU A 612 17.30 -9.38 -14.31
N ILE A 613 18.59 -9.53 -14.16
CA ILE A 613 19.39 -10.56 -14.83
C ILE A 613 20.29 -11.17 -13.76
N TYR A 614 20.27 -12.48 -13.63
CA TYR A 614 21.12 -13.25 -12.73
C TYR A 614 21.99 -14.23 -13.49
N PHE A 615 23.23 -14.31 -13.07
CA PHE A 615 24.21 -15.27 -13.52
C PHE A 615 24.72 -16.12 -12.35
N LYS A 616 24.67 -17.45 -12.49
CA LYS A 616 25.19 -18.43 -11.54
C LYS A 616 26.47 -19.03 -12.12
N PRO A 617 27.66 -18.49 -11.81
CA PRO A 617 28.93 -19.06 -12.29
C PRO A 617 29.12 -20.48 -11.74
N THR A 618 28.67 -20.72 -10.53
CA THR A 618 28.59 -22.03 -9.86
C THR A 618 27.28 -22.12 -9.07
N PRO A 619 26.85 -23.29 -8.59
CA PRO A 619 25.68 -23.41 -7.71
C PRO A 619 25.78 -22.58 -6.42
N ARG A 620 26.99 -22.23 -5.98
CA ARG A 620 27.24 -21.47 -4.73
C ARG A 620 27.23 -19.95 -4.90
N TYR A 621 27.34 -19.43 -6.12
CA TYR A 621 27.43 -17.99 -6.36
C TYR A 621 26.38 -17.52 -7.35
N ARG A 622 25.75 -16.41 -7.04
CA ARG A 622 24.80 -15.72 -7.92
C ARG A 622 25.14 -14.25 -7.99
N ILE A 623 25.31 -13.75 -9.20
CA ILE A 623 25.57 -12.34 -9.52
C ILE A 623 24.32 -11.81 -10.21
N GLY A 624 23.79 -10.70 -9.78
CA GLY A 624 22.59 -10.09 -10.33
C GLY A 624 22.79 -8.64 -10.74
N LEU A 625 22.07 -8.23 -11.77
CA LEU A 625 21.84 -6.84 -12.14
C LEU A 625 20.33 -6.61 -12.14
N SER A 626 19.88 -5.50 -11.59
CA SER A 626 18.49 -5.09 -11.65
C SER A 626 18.37 -3.61 -11.99
N GLY A 627 17.23 -3.20 -12.50
CA GLY A 627 16.97 -1.79 -12.73
C GLY A 627 15.53 -1.52 -13.08
N ASP A 628 15.13 -0.28 -12.86
CA ASP A 628 13.82 0.22 -13.26
C ASP A 628 13.89 1.71 -13.64
N TYR A 629 13.02 2.06 -14.56
CA TYR A 629 12.79 3.41 -15.00
C TYR A 629 11.32 3.61 -15.33
N VAL A 630 10.74 4.69 -14.85
CA VAL A 630 9.38 5.10 -15.20
C VAL A 630 9.34 6.59 -15.49
N ARG A 631 8.51 6.98 -16.45
CA ARG A 631 8.18 8.36 -16.73
C ARG A 631 6.67 8.50 -16.82
N GLY A 632 6.12 9.49 -16.10
CA GLY A 632 4.72 9.90 -16.15
C GLY A 632 4.58 11.34 -16.66
N ARG A 633 3.61 11.58 -17.54
CA ARG A 633 3.24 12.90 -18.02
C ARG A 633 1.73 13.08 -17.99
N LEU A 634 1.27 14.22 -17.50
CA LEU A 634 -0.10 14.70 -17.62
C LEU A 634 -0.23 15.50 -18.90
N LYS A 635 -1.33 15.32 -19.61
CA LYS A 635 -1.60 15.93 -20.93
C LYS A 635 -3.00 16.52 -20.98
N ASN A 636 -3.17 17.57 -21.79
CA ASN A 636 -4.48 18.20 -21.95
C ASN A 636 -5.09 18.57 -20.60
N LEU A 637 -4.31 19.27 -19.76
CA LEU A 637 -4.76 19.69 -18.45
C LEU A 637 -5.91 20.70 -18.57
N PRO A 638 -6.89 20.67 -17.64
CA PRO A 638 -7.89 21.73 -17.55
C PRO A 638 -7.25 23.09 -17.34
N SER A 639 -7.83 24.12 -17.92
CA SER A 639 -7.41 25.50 -17.67
C SER A 639 -7.60 25.85 -16.19
N LEU A 640 -6.73 26.70 -15.67
CA LEU A 640 -6.81 27.21 -14.30
C LEU A 640 -7.38 28.64 -14.33
N PRO A 641 -8.15 29.04 -13.29
CA PRO A 641 -8.53 30.44 -13.14
C PRO A 641 -7.27 31.29 -12.94
N GLY A 642 -7.16 32.36 -13.69
CA GLY A 642 -6.11 33.35 -13.56
C GLY A 642 -6.37 34.33 -12.41
N ARG A 643 -5.48 35.32 -12.27
CA ARG A 643 -5.72 36.40 -11.33
C ARG A 643 -6.89 37.23 -11.82
N GLU A 644 -7.69 37.71 -10.86
CA GLU A 644 -8.74 38.68 -11.09
C GLU A 644 -8.13 39.97 -11.67
N ASP A 645 -8.70 40.46 -12.73
CA ASP A 645 -8.31 41.77 -13.32
C ASP A 645 -8.95 42.93 -12.53
N ALA A 646 -8.60 44.15 -12.91
CA ALA A 646 -9.13 45.36 -12.26
C ALA A 646 -10.67 45.54 -12.43
N TYR A 647 -11.31 44.70 -13.23
CA TYR A 647 -12.74 44.72 -13.53
C TYR A 647 -13.49 43.52 -12.92
N GLY A 648 -12.81 42.70 -12.08
CA GLY A 648 -13.40 41.51 -11.45
C GLY A 648 -13.45 40.27 -12.35
N ASN A 649 -12.83 40.28 -13.55
CA ASN A 649 -12.83 39.14 -14.42
C ASN A 649 -11.66 38.22 -14.09
N ARG A 650 -11.90 36.89 -14.04
CA ARG A 650 -10.87 35.85 -13.90
C ARG A 650 -10.69 35.09 -15.20
N PRO A 651 -9.70 35.44 -16.05
CA PRO A 651 -9.48 34.72 -17.29
C PRO A 651 -8.98 33.29 -17.00
N PHE A 652 -9.48 32.31 -17.75
CA PHE A 652 -8.96 30.95 -17.69
C PHE A 652 -7.62 30.83 -18.43
N ILE A 653 -6.60 30.33 -17.76
CA ILE A 653 -5.24 30.15 -18.31
C ILE A 653 -5.07 28.70 -18.71
N ALA A 654 -4.80 28.46 -20.01
CA ALA A 654 -4.46 27.14 -20.51
C ALA A 654 -3.19 26.60 -19.85
N GLN A 655 -3.16 25.30 -19.59
CA GLN A 655 -2.04 24.62 -18.97
C GLN A 655 -1.27 23.79 -20.00
N ASP A 656 0.05 23.86 -19.96
CA ASP A 656 0.93 22.98 -20.73
C ASP A 656 0.98 21.58 -20.13
N ASP A 657 1.39 20.60 -20.95
CA ASP A 657 1.69 19.25 -20.50
C ASP A 657 2.73 19.26 -19.36
N GLN A 658 2.46 18.56 -18.28
CA GLN A 658 3.32 18.50 -17.08
C GLN A 658 3.85 17.10 -16.83
N ASN A 659 4.91 16.97 -16.03
CA ASN A 659 5.27 15.68 -15.46
C ASN A 659 4.22 15.28 -14.40
N ALA A 660 3.95 13.99 -14.28
CA ALA A 660 3.10 13.48 -13.21
C ALA A 660 3.83 13.58 -11.85
N PRO A 661 3.11 13.87 -10.76
CA PRO A 661 3.73 14.04 -9.45
C PRO A 661 4.21 12.70 -8.86
N ARG A 662 5.23 12.77 -8.00
CA ARG A 662 5.79 11.67 -7.21
C ARG A 662 6.22 10.43 -8.01
N VAL A 663 6.62 10.64 -9.25
CA VAL A 663 7.17 9.56 -10.08
C VAL A 663 8.57 9.19 -9.57
N PRO A 664 8.83 7.91 -9.21
CA PRO A 664 10.12 7.49 -8.67
C PRO A 664 11.29 7.79 -9.63
N ALA A 665 12.46 8.02 -9.05
CA ALA A 665 13.70 8.15 -9.80
C ALA A 665 14.14 6.79 -10.36
N ALA A 666 14.89 6.79 -11.47
CA ALA A 666 15.51 5.58 -12.02
C ALA A 666 16.47 4.94 -11.01
N ARG A 667 16.54 3.61 -11.01
CA ARG A 667 17.40 2.82 -10.14
C ARG A 667 18.14 1.73 -10.91
N LEU A 668 19.41 1.52 -10.55
CA LEU A 668 20.22 0.40 -11.00
C LEU A 668 20.84 -0.30 -9.79
N GLY A 669 20.80 -1.63 -9.77
CA GLY A 669 21.29 -2.45 -8.68
C GLY A 669 22.23 -3.56 -9.14
N VAL A 670 23.18 -3.90 -8.26
CA VAL A 670 24.05 -5.06 -8.35
C VAL A 670 23.82 -5.92 -7.12
N HIS A 671 23.60 -7.22 -7.33
CA HIS A 671 23.30 -8.18 -6.29
C HIS A 671 24.35 -9.30 -6.33
N LEU A 672 24.96 -9.58 -5.21
CA LEU A 672 25.85 -10.73 -5.05
C LEU A 672 25.28 -11.62 -3.95
N LYS A 673 25.15 -12.90 -4.21
CA LYS A 673 24.77 -13.89 -3.22
C LYS A 673 25.73 -15.06 -3.26
N ALA A 674 26.18 -15.50 -2.09
CA ALA A 674 27.16 -16.56 -1.94
C ALA A 674 26.71 -17.55 -0.86
N ALA A 675 26.62 -18.85 -1.20
CA ALA A 675 26.58 -19.93 -0.23
C ALA A 675 28.02 -20.22 0.20
N LEU A 676 28.45 -19.61 1.33
CA LEU A 676 29.80 -19.76 1.86
C LEU A 676 30.04 -21.19 2.37
N THR A 677 29.02 -21.76 2.99
CA THR A 677 28.94 -23.17 3.40
C THR A 677 27.52 -23.68 3.15
N ASP A 678 27.26 -24.95 3.39
CA ASP A 678 25.91 -25.50 3.29
C ASP A 678 24.91 -24.91 4.31
N ARG A 679 25.41 -24.19 5.32
CA ARG A 679 24.60 -23.58 6.39
C ARG A 679 24.68 -22.06 6.40
N ILE A 680 25.67 -21.45 5.75
CA ILE A 680 25.91 -20.00 5.77
C ILE A 680 25.80 -19.44 4.35
N ASP A 681 24.88 -18.53 4.17
CA ASP A 681 24.82 -17.70 2.97
C ASP A 681 24.99 -16.22 3.32
N ALA A 682 25.58 -15.47 2.37
CA ALA A 682 25.74 -14.03 2.48
C ALA A 682 25.26 -13.34 1.22
N ASN A 683 24.79 -12.11 1.36
CA ASN A 683 24.40 -11.28 0.23
C ASN A 683 24.96 -9.85 0.37
N LEU A 684 25.24 -9.24 -0.78
CA LEU A 684 25.57 -7.83 -0.92
C LEU A 684 24.66 -7.24 -1.99
N ASP A 685 23.98 -6.16 -1.65
CA ASP A 685 23.11 -5.42 -2.55
C ASP A 685 23.60 -3.97 -2.64
N TYR A 686 23.98 -3.53 -3.84
CA TYR A 686 24.34 -2.16 -4.11
C TYR A 686 23.36 -1.54 -5.09
N TYR A 687 22.88 -0.34 -4.78
CA TYR A 687 21.96 0.43 -5.63
C TYR A 687 22.52 1.83 -5.91
N ARG A 688 22.39 2.24 -7.17
CA ARG A 688 22.46 3.64 -7.57
C ARG A 688 21.04 4.11 -7.88
N VAL A 689 20.52 5.02 -7.07
CA VAL A 689 19.30 5.77 -7.37
C VAL A 689 19.72 7.11 -7.95
N PHE A 690 19.15 7.47 -9.11
CA PHE A 690 19.49 8.72 -9.79
C PHE A 690 18.70 9.89 -9.19
N ALA A 691 19.13 11.12 -9.46
CA ALA A 691 18.37 12.28 -9.05
C ALA A 691 17.08 12.38 -9.86
N GLN A 692 15.97 12.73 -9.20
CA GLN A 692 14.73 13.05 -9.91
C GLN A 692 14.71 14.53 -10.30
N ASN A 693 14.81 14.77 -11.62
CA ASN A 693 14.79 16.10 -12.22
C ASN A 693 13.55 16.32 -13.10
N LYS A 694 12.67 15.32 -13.22
CA LYS A 694 11.43 15.38 -13.99
C LYS A 694 10.27 15.74 -13.07
N LEU A 695 10.26 16.98 -12.62
CA LEU A 695 9.38 17.45 -11.56
C LEU A 695 7.99 17.81 -12.12
N ALA A 696 6.95 17.52 -11.35
CA ALA A 696 5.64 18.12 -11.53
C ALA A 696 5.66 19.57 -11.00
N ARG A 697 4.60 20.31 -11.28
CA ARG A 697 4.44 21.66 -10.75
C ARG A 697 4.44 21.61 -9.20
N TYR A 698 5.20 22.48 -8.56
CA TYR A 698 5.39 22.59 -7.11
C TYR A 698 6.14 21.43 -6.44
N GLU A 699 6.79 20.57 -7.20
CA GLU A 699 7.72 19.58 -6.63
C GLU A 699 9.14 20.12 -6.57
N THR A 700 9.87 19.67 -5.56
CA THR A 700 11.30 19.93 -5.40
C THR A 700 12.13 18.75 -5.92
N ARG A 701 13.36 19.06 -6.36
CA ARG A 701 14.31 18.04 -6.83
C ARG A 701 14.77 17.17 -5.67
N THR A 702 14.70 15.84 -5.83
CA THR A 702 15.36 14.94 -4.89
C THR A 702 16.74 14.50 -5.40
N PRO A 703 17.77 14.54 -4.54
CA PRO A 703 19.12 14.14 -4.93
C PRO A 703 19.21 12.63 -5.14
N GLY A 704 20.09 12.21 -6.04
CA GLY A 704 20.44 10.80 -6.17
C GLY A 704 21.36 10.33 -5.03
N HIS A 705 21.36 9.01 -4.77
CA HIS A 705 22.16 8.41 -3.70
C HIS A 705 22.69 7.03 -4.08
N HIS A 706 23.59 6.54 -3.26
CA HIS A 706 24.13 5.19 -3.32
C HIS A 706 23.71 4.42 -2.07
N MET A 707 23.23 3.21 -2.23
CA MET A 707 22.84 2.34 -1.14
C MET A 707 23.69 1.07 -1.17
N LEU A 708 24.29 0.70 -0.05
CA LEU A 708 24.99 -0.57 0.11
C LEU A 708 24.42 -1.30 1.30
N ASN A 709 23.91 -2.50 1.05
CA ASN A 709 23.35 -3.40 2.06
C ASN A 709 24.13 -4.72 2.07
N LEU A 710 24.32 -5.27 3.26
CA LEU A 710 24.96 -6.56 3.48
C LEU A 710 24.03 -7.42 4.32
N GLY A 711 24.05 -8.73 4.08
CA GLY A 711 23.32 -9.70 4.89
C GLY A 711 24.07 -11.02 4.98
N ALA A 712 23.84 -11.74 6.06
CA ALA A 712 24.28 -13.12 6.23
C ALA A 712 23.23 -13.92 7.02
N ASN A 713 23.05 -15.17 6.64
CA ASN A 713 22.15 -16.12 7.30
C ASN A 713 22.94 -17.36 7.70
N TYR A 714 22.58 -17.91 8.87
CA TYR A 714 23.02 -19.21 9.31
C TYR A 714 21.81 -20.10 9.55
N ARG A 715 21.70 -21.23 8.81
CA ARG A 715 20.60 -22.19 8.90
C ARG A 715 21.05 -23.48 9.54
N ARG A 716 20.20 -24.01 10.43
CA ARG A 716 20.42 -25.29 11.09
C ARG A 716 19.10 -26.03 11.25
N ASN A 717 19.01 -27.23 10.72
CA ASN A 717 17.94 -28.15 11.00
C ASN A 717 18.25 -28.91 12.30
N THR A 718 17.26 -28.96 13.18
CA THR A 718 17.33 -29.70 14.45
C THR A 718 16.11 -30.60 14.59
N HIS A 719 16.08 -31.45 15.58
CA HIS A 719 14.89 -32.23 15.89
C HIS A 719 13.66 -31.35 16.20
N TYR A 720 13.87 -30.14 16.68
CA TYR A 720 12.81 -29.18 17.04
C TYR A 720 12.42 -28.23 15.91
N GLY A 721 12.99 -28.39 14.70
CA GLY A 721 12.67 -27.58 13.54
C GLY A 721 13.86 -26.92 12.86
N GLU A 722 13.55 -26.10 11.85
CA GLU A 722 14.51 -25.32 11.07
C GLU A 722 14.74 -23.96 11.75
N TRP A 723 15.99 -23.67 12.09
CA TRP A 723 16.45 -22.42 12.68
C TRP A 723 17.20 -21.58 11.65
N ASN A 724 16.86 -20.31 11.54
CA ASN A 724 17.55 -19.35 10.70
C ASN A 724 17.93 -18.11 11.51
N TRP A 725 19.21 -17.96 11.81
CA TRP A 725 19.78 -16.72 12.38
C TRP A 725 20.26 -15.84 11.24
N TYR A 726 20.02 -14.53 11.36
CA TYR A 726 20.47 -13.58 10.35
C TYR A 726 20.98 -12.29 10.95
N VAL A 727 21.90 -11.67 10.22
CA VAL A 727 22.40 -10.32 10.48
C VAL A 727 22.35 -9.52 9.18
N LYS A 728 22.00 -8.23 9.29
CA LYS A 728 21.93 -7.30 8.16
C LYS A 728 22.55 -5.96 8.52
N ALA A 729 23.12 -5.30 7.55
CA ALA A 729 23.54 -3.91 7.62
C ALA A 729 22.93 -3.17 6.43
N ASP A 730 21.95 -2.32 6.69
CA ASP A 730 21.27 -1.53 5.68
C ASP A 730 21.85 -0.12 5.64
N ASN A 731 21.91 0.50 4.45
CA ASN A 731 22.52 1.81 4.20
C ASN A 731 23.91 1.95 4.84
N LEU A 732 24.80 0.98 4.58
CA LEU A 732 26.13 0.93 5.21
C LEU A 732 26.97 2.18 4.91
N LEU A 733 26.75 2.83 3.77
CA LEU A 733 27.38 4.09 3.38
C LEU A 733 26.85 5.30 4.15
N ASN A 734 25.78 5.12 4.93
CA ASN A 734 25.11 6.19 5.68
C ASN A 734 24.74 7.41 4.82
N GLN A 735 24.17 7.14 3.63
CA GLN A 735 23.72 8.19 2.72
C GLN A 735 22.41 8.80 3.23
N SER A 736 22.22 10.09 2.99
CA SER A 736 20.91 10.74 3.14
C SER A 736 20.05 10.35 1.96
N VAL A 737 18.99 9.58 2.22
CA VAL A 737 18.07 9.05 1.21
C VAL A 737 16.79 9.85 1.24
N TYR A 738 16.40 10.40 0.10
CA TYR A 738 15.14 11.13 -0.09
C TYR A 738 14.33 10.41 -1.16
N ALA A 739 13.15 9.92 -0.80
CA ALA A 739 12.29 9.20 -1.74
C ALA A 739 11.35 10.18 -2.45
N HIS A 740 11.53 10.37 -3.75
CA HIS A 740 10.65 11.24 -4.54
C HIS A 740 9.20 10.74 -4.62
N SER A 741 8.98 9.45 -4.42
CA SER A 741 7.65 8.82 -4.34
C SER A 741 6.91 9.09 -3.04
N SER A 742 7.58 9.61 -2.00
CA SER A 742 6.99 9.98 -0.72
C SER A 742 6.36 11.37 -0.76
N PHE A 743 5.35 11.60 0.08
CA PHE A 743 4.86 12.94 0.39
C PHE A 743 5.84 13.73 1.27
N LEU A 744 6.75 13.04 1.95
CA LEU A 744 7.84 13.61 2.75
C LEU A 744 9.14 13.67 1.93
N SER A 745 9.10 14.23 0.72
CA SER A 745 10.26 14.27 -0.21
C SER A 745 11.46 15.03 0.35
N ASP A 746 11.25 15.96 1.27
CA ASP A 746 12.29 16.78 1.92
C ASP A 746 12.78 16.20 3.26
N THR A 747 12.23 15.05 3.64
CA THR A 747 12.57 14.36 4.89
C THR A 747 13.42 13.12 4.60
N PRO A 748 14.62 12.99 5.19
CA PRO A 748 15.46 11.85 4.94
C PRO A 748 14.88 10.57 5.52
N GLN A 749 15.04 9.47 4.81
CA GLN A 749 14.76 8.13 5.30
C GLN A 749 15.82 7.67 6.31
N MET A 750 15.59 6.50 6.91
CA MET A 750 16.50 5.93 7.92
C MET A 750 17.94 5.79 7.37
N GLY A 751 18.89 6.25 8.15
CA GLY A 751 20.31 6.12 7.91
C GLY A 751 20.81 4.67 8.11
N ARG A 752 22.10 4.52 8.39
CA ARG A 752 22.70 3.20 8.64
C ARG A 752 22.01 2.47 9.77
N SER A 753 21.64 1.20 9.51
CA SER A 753 21.01 0.33 10.49
C SER A 753 21.64 -1.06 10.48
N PHE A 754 21.83 -1.64 11.68
CA PHE A 754 22.22 -3.03 11.87
C PHE A 754 21.02 -3.77 12.45
N THR A 755 20.68 -4.89 11.83
CA THR A 755 19.56 -5.74 12.23
C THR A 755 20.06 -7.15 12.49
N GLY A 756 19.64 -7.75 13.60
CA GLY A 756 19.88 -9.15 13.91
C GLY A 756 18.58 -9.84 14.28
N GLY A 757 18.46 -11.10 13.93
CA GLY A 757 17.25 -11.84 14.28
C GLY A 757 17.41 -13.35 14.18
N VAL A 758 16.37 -14.03 14.63
CA VAL A 758 16.22 -15.49 14.53
C VAL A 758 14.78 -15.82 14.16
N ASN A 759 14.62 -16.73 13.22
CA ASN A 759 13.34 -17.33 12.87
C ASN A 759 13.44 -18.84 13.07
N VAL A 760 12.38 -19.46 13.58
CA VAL A 760 12.27 -20.90 13.73
C VAL A 760 10.97 -21.39 13.11
N LYS A 761 11.03 -22.52 12.41
CA LYS A 761 9.88 -23.26 11.87
C LYS A 761 9.88 -24.68 12.40
N PHE A 762 8.74 -25.18 12.82
CA PHE A 762 8.57 -26.52 13.39
C PHE A 762 7.27 -27.20 12.98
#